data_a3f103f844f2fbcfcad739ef4d501f3e
#
_entry.id   a3f103f844f2fbcfcad739ef4d501f3e
#
_cell.length_a   1.000
_cell.length_b   1.000
_cell.length_c   1.000
_cell.angle_alpha   90.00
_cell.angle_beta   90.00
_cell.angle_gamma   90.00
#
_symmetry.space_group_name_H-M   'P 1'
#
loop_
_entity.id
_entity.type
_entity.pdbx_description
1 polymer ?
#
loop_
_entity_poly.entity_id
_entity_poly.type
_entity_poly.pdbx_seq_one_letter_code
_entity_poly.pdbx_strand_id
1 'polypeptide(L)'
;MLQRRSYGRVPMEGEAEDFAAILYAEPGALGLISNIVAALMIATENCLDPPFSSAALVLSGVHLIVVGGILQIVAGLLSYRRWDHLTATAFIVFGSLWTSMGISRILAAQTGDAEAIRLGTLPGLIGFMAVAVILCVCAVTVNFLLPPVLVAILLTLIFEGVGAFFDWGRRVAAAFELFIVITGVYAVVVMMLKGVSQRYILPGFGNAPYDPLLMRSAGGPAPKNEKKKVTKYSEPMGMGFLGNVVPAAVLAFHHLGFFTDFRPAIAMFVFTALCQILASFYSFLRHDFFHALTFVIYATFWNTRAILQFLISMNIPDIFDARVNFYGQWTLIALIIVMTLVSASHNRVVFIYNLAFLVMSILSMDHIPVAAHNFTFGIPAAIVAILSLYVGMSALENSIAEKAVMYIGAEVINSDKLKAAIGSIFCTLKEKDSATNEYEDDDVIDLKIVDTILFTGSTVSLMALSASEASNPVYSVPWIMVAGIFLHLYAARLAYAAGSLAKAYTGVVLAIIWLIWAAFFFNPNLGFALRPLSVGMLCLFTVVMVMSPSFTRVWIPYTLLMELVVITQVVTVFNTNPRWMILVTALLAAVMSLYAASAEFINTFLQYQVIPVGEPLIKEKVSAADKAEPPCLLFTSRRSSALRKVAKMLDEGCVVGVPTDTVYAVAGSCKHPESIKKIYMVKGRPAEKPICLCLSNLDQLAAVNPPFSDLLWNFMRRCYPGGISCVVPKGEWLRNLGLGDSVNYVGTEKSICIRVPDSSVLAYLVSLSGPVALSSANPSGGDDSTHHDMVINSLGDKLDAVVCDGTSNELVASTVVNCLKIDEGVITYFRIGCTPQEVVDGHFEAAKAEIAAKPSKLNMEEKLA
;
A
#
# COMPACT_ATOMS: atom_id res chain seq x y z
N MET A 1 10.36 -13.40 -27.51
CA MET A 1 9.78 -14.46 -26.66
C MET A 1 10.58 -14.76 -25.38
N LEU A 2 11.84 -14.37 -25.27
CA LEU A 2 12.70 -14.61 -24.09
C LEU A 2 12.67 -13.48 -23.02
N GLN A 3 12.08 -12.32 -23.33
CA GLN A 3 12.04 -11.16 -22.41
C GLN A 3 10.86 -11.15 -21.40
N ARG A 4 9.85 -12.02 -21.59
CA ARG A 4 8.66 -12.07 -20.70
C ARG A 4 8.79 -13.03 -19.50
N ARG A 5 9.93 -13.70 -19.33
CA ARG A 5 10.14 -14.67 -18.23
C ARG A 5 10.95 -14.13 -17.04
N SER A 6 11.25 -12.84 -16.98
CA SER A 6 12.18 -12.29 -15.99
C SER A 6 11.55 -11.87 -14.67
N TYR A 7 10.26 -11.79 -14.58
CA TYR A 7 9.52 -11.72 -13.31
C TYR A 7 8.76 -13.02 -13.19
N GLY A 8 8.88 -13.72 -12.10
CA GLY A 8 8.20 -14.97 -11.87
C GLY A 8 6.79 -14.92 -12.42
N ARG A 9 6.47 -15.74 -13.41
CA ARG A 9 5.25 -15.84 -14.18
C ARG A 9 4.44 -14.56 -14.30
N VAL A 10 4.43 -14.03 -15.52
CA VAL A 10 3.41 -13.07 -15.93
C VAL A 10 2.04 -13.61 -15.51
N PRO A 11 1.25 -12.89 -14.71
CA PRO A 11 -0.17 -13.20 -14.53
C PRO A 11 -0.79 -13.36 -15.90
N MET A 12 -1.65 -14.31 -16.09
CA MET A 12 -2.26 -14.58 -17.41
C MET A 12 -3.11 -13.40 -17.94
N GLU A 13 -3.14 -12.29 -17.24
CA GLU A 13 -3.72 -11.00 -17.62
C GLU A 13 -2.91 -9.92 -16.91
N GLY A 14 -1.74 -9.59 -17.49
CA GLY A 14 -0.70 -8.75 -16.87
C GLY A 14 -0.97 -7.25 -16.84
N GLU A 15 -2.15 -6.81 -16.42
CA GLU A 15 -2.60 -5.44 -16.57
C GLU A 15 -2.17 -4.51 -15.44
N ALA A 16 -1.98 -5.01 -14.21
CA ALA A 16 -1.62 -4.17 -13.07
C ALA A 16 -0.10 -3.96 -12.93
N GLU A 17 0.70 -4.98 -13.32
CA GLU A 17 2.17 -4.87 -13.33
C GLU A 17 2.66 -3.89 -14.40
N ASP A 18 2.06 -3.91 -15.58
CA ASP A 18 2.43 -3.00 -16.68
C ASP A 18 2.14 -1.54 -16.31
N PHE A 19 1.01 -1.26 -15.66
CA PHE A 19 0.67 0.08 -15.19
C PHE A 19 1.61 0.57 -14.09
N ALA A 20 1.94 -0.29 -13.12
CA ALA A 20 2.86 0.05 -12.05
C ALA A 20 4.29 0.27 -12.59
N ALA A 21 4.72 -0.50 -13.59
CA ALA A 21 6.02 -0.34 -14.25
C ALA A 21 6.13 0.97 -15.05
N ILE A 22 5.02 1.44 -15.61
CA ILE A 22 4.96 2.74 -16.33
C ILE A 22 5.02 3.91 -15.34
N LEU A 23 4.32 3.83 -14.20
CA LEU A 23 4.19 4.93 -13.25
C LEU A 23 5.34 5.08 -12.26
N TYR A 24 6.01 3.98 -11.90
CA TYR A 24 6.98 3.98 -10.80
C TYR A 24 8.30 3.34 -11.21
N ALA A 25 9.39 4.06 -10.95
CA ALA A 25 10.74 3.49 -11.02
C ALA A 25 10.89 2.31 -10.06
N GLU A 26 11.83 1.41 -10.34
CA GLU A 26 12.07 0.22 -9.53
C GLU A 26 12.73 0.58 -8.18
N PRO A 27 12.05 0.33 -7.04
CA PRO A 27 12.56 0.72 -5.72
C PRO A 27 13.59 -0.26 -5.16
N GLY A 28 13.78 -1.42 -5.77
CA GLY A 28 14.67 -2.48 -5.30
C GLY A 28 16.10 -2.01 -5.09
N ALA A 29 16.62 -1.15 -5.96
CA ALA A 29 17.96 -0.58 -5.80
C ALA A 29 18.08 0.26 -4.51
N LEU A 30 17.07 1.07 -4.17
CA LEU A 30 17.06 1.87 -2.94
C LEU A 30 17.08 0.98 -1.68
N GLY A 31 16.24 -0.06 -1.65
CA GLY A 31 16.21 -1.00 -0.52
C GLY A 31 17.51 -1.80 -0.36
N LEU A 32 18.12 -2.19 -1.47
CA LEU A 32 19.41 -2.87 -1.44
C LEU A 32 20.55 -1.97 -0.98
N ILE A 33 20.63 -0.71 -1.44
CA ILE A 33 21.62 0.28 -0.95
C ILE A 33 21.49 0.45 0.56
N SER A 34 20.26 0.57 1.04
CA SER A 34 19.95 0.68 2.46
C SER A 34 20.49 -0.52 3.26
N ASN A 35 20.24 -1.72 2.75
CA ASN A 35 20.72 -2.96 3.36
C ASN A 35 22.26 -3.08 3.33
N ILE A 36 22.91 -2.67 2.24
CA ILE A 36 24.36 -2.64 2.10
C ILE A 36 25.00 -1.75 3.19
N VAL A 37 24.47 -0.54 3.37
CA VAL A 37 25.00 0.40 4.37
C VAL A 37 24.80 -0.14 5.77
N ALA A 38 23.64 -0.72 6.08
CA ALA A 38 23.38 -1.34 7.37
C ALA A 38 24.33 -2.51 7.66
N ALA A 39 24.48 -3.44 6.71
CA ALA A 39 25.39 -4.58 6.82
C ALA A 39 26.85 -4.14 6.98
N LEU A 40 27.31 -3.13 6.23
CA LEU A 40 28.66 -2.60 6.35
C LEU A 40 28.93 -1.99 7.72
N MET A 41 27.96 -1.27 8.30
CA MET A 41 28.07 -0.70 9.65
C MET A 41 28.23 -1.80 10.71
N ILE A 42 27.43 -2.86 10.64
CA ILE A 42 27.51 -3.96 11.59
C ILE A 42 28.78 -4.79 11.38
N ALA A 43 29.16 -5.07 10.13
CA ALA A 43 30.42 -5.74 9.80
C ALA A 43 31.61 -4.99 10.40
N THR A 44 31.64 -3.68 10.28
CA THR A 44 32.69 -2.82 10.85
C THR A 44 32.73 -2.93 12.37
N GLU A 45 31.56 -2.85 13.03
CA GLU A 45 31.42 -2.98 14.48
C GLU A 45 31.93 -4.35 14.94
N ASN A 46 31.58 -5.43 14.25
CA ASN A 46 31.91 -6.79 14.60
C ASN A 46 33.38 -7.18 14.32
N CYS A 47 34.07 -6.44 13.43
CA CYS A 47 35.49 -6.64 13.11
C CYS A 47 36.45 -5.84 13.99
N LEU A 48 36.02 -4.76 14.64
CA LEU A 48 36.88 -3.86 15.39
C LEU A 48 37.16 -4.36 16.81
N ASP A 49 38.41 -4.27 17.20
CA ASP A 49 38.90 -4.54 18.53
C ASP A 49 39.87 -3.41 18.93
N PRO A 50 39.54 -2.54 19.88
CA PRO A 50 38.48 -2.58 20.88
C PRO A 50 37.11 -2.20 20.34
N PRO A 51 35.99 -2.54 21.06
CA PRO A 51 34.65 -2.26 20.65
C PRO A 51 34.39 -0.73 20.52
N PHE A 52 33.37 -0.38 19.79
CA PHE A 52 32.94 1.03 19.58
C PHE A 52 32.81 1.77 20.90
N SER A 53 33.26 3.03 20.93
CA SER A 53 32.99 3.96 22.03
C SER A 53 31.48 4.26 22.09
N SER A 54 30.99 4.75 23.26
CA SER A 54 29.58 5.12 23.40
C SER A 54 29.10 6.10 22.33
N ALA A 55 29.93 7.07 21.93
CA ALA A 55 29.62 8.00 20.85
C ALA A 55 29.53 7.29 19.48
N ALA A 56 30.42 6.34 19.19
CA ALA A 56 30.40 5.56 17.96
C ALA A 56 29.17 4.63 17.89
N LEU A 57 28.74 4.05 19.03
CA LEU A 57 27.52 3.25 19.12
C LEU A 57 26.26 4.08 18.87
N VAL A 58 26.19 5.31 19.37
CA VAL A 58 25.07 6.22 19.07
C VAL A 58 25.04 6.56 17.58
N LEU A 59 26.20 6.89 16.99
CA LEU A 59 26.29 7.22 15.56
C LEU A 59 25.91 6.01 14.68
N SER A 60 26.41 4.82 14.99
CA SER A 60 26.03 3.55 14.36
C SER A 60 24.53 3.32 14.48
N GLY A 61 23.95 3.52 15.67
CA GLY A 61 22.52 3.40 15.91
C GLY A 61 21.69 4.34 15.03
N VAL A 62 22.11 5.61 14.91
CA VAL A 62 21.43 6.58 14.03
C VAL A 62 21.50 6.16 12.56
N HIS A 63 22.66 5.69 12.07
CA HIS A 63 22.79 5.21 10.69
C HIS A 63 21.89 4.01 10.43
N LEU A 64 21.85 3.04 11.37
CA LEU A 64 20.97 1.88 11.24
C LEU A 64 19.49 2.26 11.22
N ILE A 65 19.06 3.24 12.02
CA ILE A 65 17.67 3.72 12.02
C ILE A 65 17.33 4.44 10.71
N VAL A 66 18.15 5.41 10.31
CA VAL A 66 17.82 6.31 9.20
C VAL A 66 18.06 5.61 7.86
N VAL A 67 19.28 5.11 7.65
CA VAL A 67 19.67 4.54 6.35
C VAL A 67 19.22 3.09 6.25
N GLY A 68 19.54 2.25 7.23
CA GLY A 68 19.17 0.84 7.25
C GLY A 68 17.66 0.64 7.36
N GLY A 69 16.99 1.35 8.28
CA GLY A 69 15.59 1.18 8.60
C GLY A 69 14.65 2.00 7.71
N ILE A 70 14.63 3.32 7.89
CA ILE A 70 13.61 4.19 7.26
C ILE A 70 13.67 4.11 5.74
N LEU A 71 14.84 4.21 5.13
CA LEU A 71 14.97 4.13 3.65
C LEU A 71 14.56 2.76 3.11
N GLN A 72 14.86 1.68 3.82
CA GLN A 72 14.46 0.34 3.40
C GLN A 72 12.94 0.14 3.52
N ILE A 73 12.31 0.65 4.59
CA ILE A 73 10.85 0.67 4.73
C ILE A 73 10.21 1.47 3.58
N VAL A 74 10.75 2.64 3.23
CA VAL A 74 10.27 3.44 2.09
C VAL A 74 10.37 2.64 0.78
N ALA A 75 11.48 1.94 0.54
CA ALA A 75 11.61 1.07 -0.64
C ALA A 75 10.56 -0.05 -0.65
N GLY A 76 10.28 -0.66 0.50
CA GLY A 76 9.23 -1.66 0.65
C GLY A 76 7.83 -1.11 0.34
N LEU A 77 7.51 0.09 0.84
CA LEU A 77 6.24 0.76 0.55
C LEU A 77 6.06 1.05 -0.95
N LEU A 78 7.14 1.44 -1.63
CA LEU A 78 7.12 1.65 -3.07
C LEU A 78 6.98 0.33 -3.84
N SER A 79 7.56 -0.77 -3.33
CA SER A 79 7.46 -2.11 -3.92
C SER A 79 6.02 -2.64 -3.92
N TYR A 80 5.19 -2.30 -2.91
CA TYR A 80 3.75 -2.62 -2.92
C TYR A 80 2.99 -2.02 -4.10
N ARG A 81 3.43 -0.88 -4.58
CA ARG A 81 2.85 -0.22 -5.77
C ARG A 81 3.24 -0.90 -7.08
N ARG A 82 4.28 -1.72 -7.05
CA ARG A 82 4.80 -2.47 -8.22
C ARG A 82 4.44 -3.95 -8.23
N TRP A 83 3.56 -4.40 -7.34
CA TRP A 83 3.17 -5.81 -7.22
C TRP A 83 4.32 -6.77 -6.87
N ASP A 84 5.38 -6.26 -6.29
CA ASP A 84 6.48 -7.09 -5.79
C ASP A 84 6.24 -7.45 -4.32
N HIS A 85 5.51 -8.54 -4.09
CA HIS A 85 5.09 -9.00 -2.76
C HIS A 85 6.26 -9.36 -1.87
N LEU A 86 7.24 -10.09 -2.42
CA LEU A 86 8.39 -10.59 -1.66
C LEU A 86 9.31 -9.43 -1.26
N THR A 87 9.71 -8.60 -2.22
CA THR A 87 10.62 -7.48 -1.97
C THR A 87 9.99 -6.46 -1.04
N ALA A 88 8.69 -6.17 -1.21
CA ALA A 88 7.94 -5.29 -0.31
C ALA A 88 7.96 -5.80 1.14
N THR A 89 7.62 -7.07 1.34
CA THR A 89 7.61 -7.70 2.68
C THR A 89 9.01 -7.76 3.28
N ALA A 90 10.00 -8.21 2.52
CA ALA A 90 11.38 -8.34 2.97
C ALA A 90 11.98 -6.99 3.40
N PHE A 91 11.82 -5.94 2.59
CA PHE A 91 12.36 -4.61 2.92
C PHE A 91 11.71 -4.00 4.16
N ILE A 92 10.41 -4.15 4.35
CA ILE A 92 9.75 -3.61 5.55
C ILE A 92 10.16 -4.39 6.79
N VAL A 93 10.22 -5.73 6.72
CA VAL A 93 10.63 -6.57 7.85
C VAL A 93 12.09 -6.32 8.22
N PHE A 94 13.02 -6.31 7.25
CA PHE A 94 14.44 -6.05 7.55
C PHE A 94 14.69 -4.57 7.90
N GLY A 95 13.95 -3.63 7.32
CA GLY A 95 13.99 -2.24 7.76
C GLY A 95 13.57 -2.10 9.23
N SER A 96 12.58 -2.86 9.67
CA SER A 96 12.19 -2.95 11.08
C SER A 96 13.27 -3.58 11.96
N LEU A 97 13.97 -4.62 11.48
CA LEU A 97 15.12 -5.22 12.17
C LEU A 97 16.25 -4.20 12.37
N TRP A 98 16.67 -3.50 11.29
CA TRP A 98 17.75 -2.51 11.37
C TRP A 98 17.42 -1.37 12.32
N THR A 99 16.17 -0.91 12.30
CA THR A 99 15.71 0.13 13.23
C THR A 99 15.75 -0.36 14.68
N SER A 100 15.28 -1.58 14.93
CA SER A 100 15.35 -2.19 16.28
C SER A 100 16.77 -2.36 16.76
N MET A 101 17.66 -2.84 15.90
CA MET A 101 19.09 -2.97 16.23
C MET A 101 19.76 -1.61 16.46
N GLY A 102 19.39 -0.57 15.71
CA GLY A 102 19.88 0.79 15.92
C GLY A 102 19.49 1.35 17.28
N ILE A 103 18.24 1.16 17.70
CA ILE A 103 17.77 1.57 19.04
C ILE A 103 18.50 0.80 20.14
N SER A 104 18.71 -0.50 19.96
CA SER A 104 19.46 -1.31 20.92
C SER A 104 20.89 -0.78 21.14
N ARG A 105 21.56 -0.27 20.08
CA ARG A 105 22.88 0.35 20.20
C ARG A 105 22.86 1.68 20.95
N ILE A 106 21.86 2.49 20.71
CA ILE A 106 21.67 3.75 21.47
C ILE A 106 21.43 3.45 22.94
N LEU A 107 20.61 2.42 23.26
CA LEU A 107 20.40 1.98 24.63
C LEU A 107 21.68 1.46 25.28
N ALA A 108 22.47 0.66 24.56
CA ALA A 108 23.76 0.17 25.03
C ALA A 108 24.72 1.33 25.37
N ALA A 109 24.77 2.34 24.53
CA ALA A 109 25.59 3.54 24.74
C ALA A 109 25.15 4.35 25.97
N GLN A 110 23.84 4.40 26.26
CA GLN A 110 23.29 5.14 27.39
C GLN A 110 23.40 4.40 28.72
N THR A 111 23.20 3.08 28.70
CA THR A 111 23.21 2.26 29.93
C THR A 111 24.62 1.81 30.32
N GLY A 112 25.55 1.77 29.36
CA GLY A 112 26.88 1.19 29.53
C GLY A 112 26.90 -0.35 29.62
N ASP A 113 25.75 -1.01 29.56
CA ASP A 113 25.59 -2.46 29.66
C ASP A 113 25.23 -3.09 28.31
N ALA A 114 26.22 -3.18 27.43
CA ALA A 114 26.05 -3.74 26.10
C ALA A 114 25.78 -5.27 26.12
N GLU A 115 26.21 -5.98 27.17
CA GLU A 115 26.00 -7.42 27.27
C GLU A 115 24.57 -7.77 27.63
N ALA A 116 24.00 -7.11 28.64
CA ALA A 116 22.60 -7.29 29.02
C ALA A 116 21.66 -6.93 27.88
N ILE A 117 21.96 -5.88 27.09
CA ILE A 117 21.16 -5.50 25.95
C ILE A 117 21.25 -6.53 24.82
N ARG A 118 22.44 -7.11 24.55
CA ARG A 118 22.57 -8.18 23.55
C ARG A 118 21.77 -9.42 23.93
N LEU A 119 21.86 -9.87 25.18
CA LEU A 119 21.11 -11.02 25.66
C LEU A 119 19.60 -10.76 25.62
N GLY A 120 19.15 -9.56 25.96
CA GLY A 120 17.71 -9.20 25.91
C GLY A 120 17.16 -9.01 24.50
N THR A 121 18.01 -8.74 23.47
CA THR A 121 17.56 -8.67 22.06
C THR A 121 17.49 -10.04 21.40
N LEU A 122 18.15 -11.06 21.94
CA LEU A 122 18.25 -12.40 21.36
C LEU A 122 16.88 -13.03 21.02
N PRO A 123 15.84 -12.97 21.87
CA PRO A 123 14.52 -13.50 21.52
C PRO A 123 13.90 -12.85 20.27
N GLY A 124 14.07 -11.55 20.13
CA GLY A 124 13.64 -10.82 18.90
C GLY A 124 14.43 -11.28 17.67
N LEU A 125 15.75 -11.45 17.79
CA LEU A 125 16.58 -12.01 16.72
C LEU A 125 16.11 -13.40 16.30
N ILE A 126 15.77 -14.29 17.24
CA ILE A 126 15.22 -15.62 16.94
C ILE A 126 13.93 -15.50 16.14
N GLY A 127 13.03 -14.56 16.49
CA GLY A 127 11.83 -14.26 15.72
C GLY A 127 12.16 -13.82 14.28
N PHE A 128 13.13 -12.92 14.11
CA PHE A 128 13.58 -12.49 12.78
C PHE A 128 14.28 -13.61 12.00
N MET A 129 15.05 -14.50 12.65
CA MET A 129 15.62 -15.70 12.02
C MET A 129 14.51 -16.58 11.44
N ALA A 130 13.45 -16.82 12.20
CA ALA A 130 12.32 -17.61 11.74
C ALA A 130 11.62 -16.97 10.54
N VAL A 131 11.43 -15.64 10.54
CA VAL A 131 10.91 -14.91 9.39
C VAL A 131 11.87 -14.96 8.20
N ALA A 132 13.18 -14.83 8.42
CA ALA A 132 14.17 -14.93 7.36
C ALA A 132 14.16 -16.31 6.67
N VAL A 133 13.95 -17.39 7.41
CA VAL A 133 13.75 -18.74 6.83
C VAL A 133 12.58 -18.75 5.84
N ILE A 134 11.42 -18.17 6.23
CA ILE A 134 10.25 -18.09 5.36
C ILE A 134 10.57 -17.29 4.10
N LEU A 135 11.21 -16.14 4.25
CA LEU A 135 11.58 -15.30 3.11
C LEU A 135 12.61 -16.00 2.20
N CYS A 136 13.56 -16.80 2.74
CA CYS A 136 14.46 -17.61 1.94
C CYS A 136 13.70 -18.63 1.09
N VAL A 137 12.71 -19.33 1.67
CA VAL A 137 11.89 -20.31 0.94
C VAL A 137 11.12 -19.62 -0.16
N CYS A 138 10.46 -18.48 0.12
CA CYS A 138 9.73 -17.72 -0.88
C CYS A 138 10.66 -17.18 -1.99
N ALA A 139 11.87 -16.74 -1.66
CA ALA A 139 12.82 -16.18 -2.63
C ALA A 139 13.27 -17.19 -3.69
N VAL A 140 13.34 -18.47 -3.35
CA VAL A 140 13.68 -19.54 -4.31
C VAL A 140 12.71 -19.61 -5.47
N THR A 141 11.48 -19.14 -5.27
CA THR A 141 10.43 -19.11 -6.30
C THR A 141 10.42 -17.84 -7.15
N VAL A 142 11.27 -16.84 -6.83
CA VAL A 142 11.28 -15.53 -7.51
C VAL A 142 12.48 -15.34 -8.42
N ASN A 143 13.69 -15.45 -7.91
CA ASN A 143 14.92 -15.30 -8.71
C ASN A 143 16.13 -15.97 -8.08
N PHE A 144 17.29 -16.00 -8.81
CA PHE A 144 18.53 -16.63 -8.34
C PHE A 144 19.33 -15.80 -7.35
N LEU A 145 19.19 -14.49 -7.35
CA LEU A 145 20.06 -13.61 -6.57
C LEU A 145 19.55 -13.38 -5.14
N LEU A 146 18.25 -13.34 -4.94
CA LEU A 146 17.65 -13.12 -3.61
C LEU A 146 17.92 -14.27 -2.62
N PRO A 147 17.81 -15.56 -2.99
CA PRO A 147 18.06 -16.65 -2.05
C PRO A 147 19.43 -16.59 -1.37
N PRO A 148 20.57 -16.46 -2.08
CA PRO A 148 21.87 -16.39 -1.40
C PRO A 148 22.02 -15.14 -0.50
N VAL A 149 21.43 -14.01 -0.86
CA VAL A 149 21.41 -12.81 0.00
C VAL A 149 20.60 -13.06 1.26
N LEU A 150 19.41 -13.64 1.15
CA LEU A 150 18.55 -13.92 2.31
C LEU A 150 19.14 -15.03 3.20
N VAL A 151 19.79 -16.04 2.63
CA VAL A 151 20.54 -17.06 3.38
C VAL A 151 21.71 -16.41 4.12
N ALA A 152 22.43 -15.49 3.49
CA ALA A 152 23.49 -14.76 4.17
C ALA A 152 22.96 -13.91 5.32
N ILE A 153 21.81 -13.23 5.15
CA ILE A 153 21.14 -12.51 6.24
C ILE A 153 20.77 -13.48 7.38
N LEU A 154 20.18 -14.64 7.06
CA LEU A 154 19.84 -15.64 8.07
C LEU A 154 21.09 -16.11 8.84
N LEU A 155 22.19 -16.42 8.14
CA LEU A 155 23.44 -16.82 8.77
C LEU A 155 24.04 -15.69 9.60
N THR A 156 23.98 -14.44 9.14
CA THR A 156 24.36 -13.27 9.94
C THR A 156 23.57 -13.24 11.27
N LEU A 157 22.24 -13.36 11.22
CA LEU A 157 21.40 -13.34 12.42
C LEU A 157 21.73 -14.50 13.38
N ILE A 158 22.00 -15.70 12.85
CA ILE A 158 22.41 -16.87 13.65
C ILE A 158 23.72 -16.57 14.36
N PHE A 159 24.73 -16.08 13.64
CA PHE A 159 26.05 -15.82 14.23
C PHE A 159 26.10 -14.55 15.09
N GLU A 160 25.23 -13.56 14.84
CA GLU A 160 24.97 -12.48 15.81
C GLU A 160 24.40 -13.03 17.13
N GLY A 161 23.45 -13.98 17.05
CA GLY A 161 22.94 -14.67 18.24
C GLY A 161 24.02 -15.45 18.98
N VAL A 162 24.88 -16.19 18.26
CA VAL A 162 26.05 -16.86 18.83
C VAL A 162 27.03 -15.85 19.41
N GLY A 163 27.19 -14.70 18.78
CA GLY A 163 28.01 -13.58 19.21
C GLY A 163 27.60 -12.94 20.53
N ALA A 164 26.34 -13.20 20.98
CA ALA A 164 25.89 -12.81 22.31
C ALA A 164 26.61 -13.60 23.44
N PHE A 165 27.11 -14.80 23.11
CA PHE A 165 27.81 -15.69 24.05
C PHE A 165 29.29 -15.86 23.75
N PHE A 166 29.71 -15.78 22.46
CA PHE A 166 31.05 -16.07 22.00
C PHE A 166 31.55 -15.03 21.00
N ASP A 167 32.67 -14.39 21.26
CA ASP A 167 33.26 -13.35 20.41
C ASP A 167 33.54 -13.79 18.97
N TRP A 168 33.91 -15.07 18.77
CA TRP A 168 34.15 -15.60 17.43
C TRP A 168 32.86 -15.55 16.56
N GLY A 169 31.65 -15.67 17.17
CA GLY A 169 30.41 -15.60 16.48
C GLY A 169 30.25 -14.27 15.76
N ARG A 170 30.60 -13.15 16.42
CA ARG A 170 30.54 -11.80 15.79
C ARG A 170 31.47 -11.69 14.57
N ARG A 171 32.65 -12.25 14.62
CA ARG A 171 33.59 -12.24 13.48
C ARG A 171 33.08 -13.06 12.31
N VAL A 172 32.40 -14.17 12.57
CA VAL A 172 31.75 -14.98 11.54
C VAL A 172 30.53 -14.23 10.96
N ALA A 173 29.70 -13.57 11.79
CA ALA A 173 28.62 -12.71 11.34
C ALA A 173 29.12 -11.62 10.38
N ALA A 174 30.23 -10.94 10.75
CA ALA A 174 30.85 -9.93 9.88
C ALA A 174 31.26 -10.46 8.50
N ALA A 175 31.69 -11.71 8.39
CA ALA A 175 32.01 -12.31 7.10
C ALA A 175 30.76 -12.46 6.21
N PHE A 176 29.62 -12.87 6.78
CA PHE A 176 28.36 -12.95 6.04
C PHE A 176 27.81 -11.56 5.70
N GLU A 177 27.98 -10.58 6.57
CA GLU A 177 27.60 -9.18 6.28
C GLU A 177 28.41 -8.61 5.11
N LEU A 178 29.72 -8.86 5.05
CA LEU A 178 30.54 -8.49 3.89
C LEU A 178 30.10 -9.22 2.62
N PHE A 179 29.67 -10.47 2.71
CA PHE A 179 29.08 -11.17 1.57
C PHE A 179 27.78 -10.51 1.12
N ILE A 180 26.91 -10.06 2.06
CA ILE A 180 25.68 -9.29 1.75
C ILE A 180 26.06 -7.98 1.04
N VAL A 181 27.11 -7.29 1.50
CA VAL A 181 27.59 -6.05 0.85
C VAL A 181 28.00 -6.32 -0.60
N ILE A 182 28.83 -7.34 -0.84
CA ILE A 182 29.33 -7.65 -2.19
C ILE A 182 28.18 -8.05 -3.13
N THR A 183 27.33 -8.97 -2.69
CA THR A 183 26.18 -9.43 -3.49
C THR A 183 25.14 -8.33 -3.67
N GLY A 184 24.92 -7.49 -2.66
CA GLY A 184 24.06 -6.34 -2.72
C GLY A 184 24.52 -5.28 -3.73
N VAL A 185 25.82 -4.94 -3.74
CA VAL A 185 26.42 -4.03 -4.72
C VAL A 185 26.20 -4.55 -6.14
N TYR A 186 26.44 -5.85 -6.36
CA TYR A 186 26.16 -6.47 -7.66
C TYR A 186 24.67 -6.33 -8.03
N ALA A 187 23.76 -6.61 -7.11
CA ALA A 187 22.32 -6.51 -7.34
C ALA A 187 21.89 -5.07 -7.66
N VAL A 188 22.43 -4.07 -6.96
CA VAL A 188 22.20 -2.65 -7.26
C VAL A 188 22.63 -2.29 -8.66
N VAL A 189 23.84 -2.70 -9.07
CA VAL A 189 24.35 -2.46 -10.44
C VAL A 189 23.43 -3.08 -11.49
N VAL A 190 22.99 -4.34 -11.28
CA VAL A 190 22.04 -5.01 -12.20
C VAL A 190 20.73 -4.22 -12.30
N MET A 191 20.16 -3.78 -11.18
CA MET A 191 18.89 -3.04 -11.18
C MET A 191 19.03 -1.64 -11.78
N MET A 192 20.13 -0.94 -11.52
CA MET A 192 20.37 0.37 -12.14
C MET A 192 20.56 0.25 -13.64
N LEU A 193 21.33 -0.73 -14.13
CA LEU A 193 21.48 -0.99 -15.54
C LEU A 193 20.15 -1.37 -16.20
N LYS A 194 19.31 -2.15 -15.52
CA LYS A 194 17.93 -2.44 -15.98
C LYS A 194 17.10 -1.17 -16.08
N GLY A 195 17.19 -0.27 -15.09
CA GLY A 195 16.46 1.00 -15.12
C GLY A 195 16.80 1.87 -16.32
N VAL A 196 18.07 1.86 -16.74
CA VAL A 196 18.54 2.61 -17.94
C VAL A 196 18.23 1.87 -19.23
N SER A 197 18.48 0.57 -19.31
CA SER A 197 18.40 -0.22 -20.54
C SER A 197 17.05 -0.88 -20.79
N GLN A 198 16.13 -0.82 -19.79
CA GLN A 198 14.83 -1.49 -19.78
C GLN A 198 14.90 -3.03 -19.97
N ARG A 199 16.07 -3.62 -19.76
CA ARG A 199 16.30 -5.07 -19.86
C ARG A 199 17.42 -5.51 -18.93
N TYR A 200 17.40 -6.78 -18.52
CA TYR A 200 18.49 -7.34 -17.74
C TYR A 200 19.70 -7.60 -18.64
N ILE A 201 20.79 -6.87 -18.41
CA ILE A 201 22.07 -7.03 -19.12
C ILE A 201 22.93 -8.05 -18.38
N LEU A 202 22.90 -8.03 -17.04
CA LEU A 202 23.67 -8.90 -16.19
C LEU A 202 22.80 -10.06 -15.64
N PRO A 203 23.38 -11.25 -15.42
CA PRO A 203 22.61 -12.42 -14.97
C PRO A 203 22.17 -12.31 -13.49
N GLY A 204 21.23 -13.17 -13.07
CA GLY A 204 20.81 -13.34 -11.67
C GLY A 204 19.37 -12.95 -11.36
N PHE A 205 18.72 -12.15 -12.21
CA PHE A 205 17.33 -11.71 -12.06
C PHE A 205 16.49 -12.21 -13.20
N GLY A 206 16.30 -13.26 -13.59
CA GLY A 206 15.48 -13.61 -14.77
C GLY A 206 14.78 -14.96 -14.67
N ASN A 207 15.27 -15.84 -13.83
CA ASN A 207 14.73 -17.19 -13.68
C ASN A 207 14.62 -17.56 -12.21
N ALA A 208 13.51 -18.18 -11.84
CA ALA A 208 13.33 -18.76 -10.52
C ALA A 208 14.15 -20.07 -10.39
N PRO A 209 14.88 -20.27 -9.28
CA PRO A 209 15.61 -21.52 -9.06
C PRO A 209 14.70 -22.74 -8.95
N TYR A 210 13.49 -22.58 -8.44
CA TYR A 210 12.59 -23.67 -8.13
C TYR A 210 11.12 -23.37 -8.50
N ASP A 211 10.81 -23.34 -9.78
CA ASP A 211 9.44 -23.25 -10.31
C ASP A 211 8.46 -24.34 -9.84
N PRO A 212 8.89 -25.62 -9.60
CA PRO A 212 7.94 -26.67 -9.22
C PRO A 212 7.15 -26.40 -7.94
N LEU A 213 7.67 -25.60 -7.01
CA LEU A 213 6.93 -25.25 -5.79
C LEU A 213 5.65 -24.49 -6.12
N LEU A 214 5.71 -23.57 -7.09
CA LEU A 214 4.56 -22.80 -7.57
C LEU A 214 3.62 -23.61 -8.45
N MET A 215 4.06 -24.77 -8.98
CA MET A 215 3.24 -25.65 -9.81
C MET A 215 2.28 -26.51 -8.98
N ARG A 216 2.56 -26.71 -7.70
CA ARG A 216 1.68 -27.48 -6.79
C ARG A 216 0.38 -26.73 -6.57
N SER A 217 -0.73 -27.43 -6.70
CA SER A 217 -2.03 -26.95 -6.28
C SER A 217 -2.38 -27.62 -4.95
N ALA A 218 -2.86 -26.86 -3.99
CA ALA A 218 -3.25 -27.38 -2.67
C ALA A 218 -4.53 -28.24 -2.67
N GLY A 219 -5.01 -28.72 -3.82
CA GLY A 219 -6.11 -29.70 -3.94
C GLY A 219 -7.44 -29.28 -3.30
N GLY A 220 -7.57 -28.04 -2.86
CA GLY A 220 -8.84 -27.50 -2.37
C GLY A 220 -9.74 -27.07 -3.52
N PRO A 221 -11.08 -27.04 -3.34
CA PRO A 221 -11.95 -26.44 -4.32
C PRO A 221 -11.50 -25.00 -4.53
N ALA A 222 -11.30 -24.63 -5.81
CA ALA A 222 -11.08 -23.24 -6.17
C ALA A 222 -12.20 -22.39 -5.53
N PRO A 223 -11.90 -21.25 -4.91
CA PRO A 223 -12.94 -20.37 -4.40
C PRO A 223 -13.92 -20.10 -5.53
N LYS A 224 -15.21 -20.42 -5.28
CA LYS A 224 -16.26 -20.25 -6.27
C LYS A 224 -16.30 -18.78 -6.63
N ASN A 225 -15.93 -18.47 -7.88
CA ASN A 225 -16.22 -17.23 -8.58
C ASN A 225 -16.12 -15.92 -7.74
N GLU A 226 -15.08 -15.72 -6.94
CA GLU A 226 -14.67 -14.36 -6.62
C GLU A 226 -14.08 -13.81 -7.92
N LYS A 227 -14.82 -12.90 -8.57
CA LYS A 227 -14.23 -12.00 -9.60
C LYS A 227 -12.97 -11.44 -8.97
N LYS A 228 -11.78 -11.82 -9.45
CA LYS A 228 -10.51 -11.29 -8.93
C LYS A 228 -10.60 -9.77 -8.96
N LYS A 229 -10.76 -9.13 -7.80
CA LYS A 229 -10.67 -7.66 -7.72
C LYS A 229 -9.24 -7.31 -8.04
N VAL A 230 -9.02 -6.75 -9.20
CA VAL A 230 -7.69 -6.27 -9.58
C VAL A 230 -7.46 -4.96 -8.86
N THR A 231 -6.51 -4.94 -7.97
CA THR A 231 -6.18 -3.79 -7.13
C THR A 231 -4.85 -3.17 -7.55
N LYS A 232 -4.67 -1.89 -7.28
CA LYS A 232 -3.46 -1.12 -7.62
C LYS A 232 -2.23 -1.54 -6.80
N TYR A 233 -2.42 -2.23 -5.68
CA TYR A 233 -1.36 -2.56 -4.72
C TYR A 233 -1.29 -4.07 -4.52
N SER A 234 -0.10 -4.58 -4.23
CA SER A 234 0.11 -5.98 -3.90
C SER A 234 -0.48 -6.39 -2.55
N GLU A 235 -0.64 -7.70 -2.33
CA GLU A 235 -1.24 -8.29 -1.12
C GLU A 235 -0.35 -8.07 0.12
N PRO A 236 -0.84 -7.43 1.19
CA PRO A 236 -0.05 -7.15 2.40
C PRO A 236 -0.18 -8.22 3.49
N MET A 237 -1.01 -9.26 3.32
CA MET A 237 -1.29 -10.24 4.37
C MET A 237 -0.02 -10.93 4.89
N GLY A 238 0.89 -11.30 3.99
CA GLY A 238 2.17 -11.92 4.36
C GLY A 238 2.94 -11.07 5.37
N MET A 239 3.10 -9.77 5.09
CA MET A 239 3.76 -8.83 6.00
C MET A 239 3.02 -8.70 7.34
N GLY A 240 1.69 -8.57 7.31
CA GLY A 240 0.90 -8.39 8.52
C GLY A 240 0.98 -9.57 9.49
N PHE A 241 0.92 -10.80 8.99
CA PHE A 241 1.06 -11.99 9.83
C PHE A 241 2.49 -12.25 10.26
N LEU A 242 3.49 -12.08 9.37
CA LEU A 242 4.90 -12.19 9.76
C LEU A 242 5.31 -11.15 10.81
N GLY A 243 4.67 -9.97 10.81
CA GLY A 243 4.82 -8.96 11.85
C GLY A 243 4.41 -9.42 13.27
N ASN A 244 3.57 -10.45 13.40
CA ASN A 244 3.21 -11.01 14.71
C ASN A 244 4.28 -11.98 15.28
N VAL A 245 5.17 -12.51 14.44
CA VAL A 245 6.13 -13.56 14.84
C VAL A 245 7.08 -13.05 15.92
N VAL A 246 7.70 -11.89 15.67
CA VAL A 246 8.72 -11.34 16.57
C VAL A 246 8.17 -10.99 17.95
N PRO A 247 7.07 -10.21 18.09
CA PRO A 247 6.55 -9.87 19.40
C PRO A 247 6.01 -11.10 20.14
N ALA A 248 5.39 -12.05 19.44
CA ALA A 248 4.92 -13.29 20.06
C ALA A 248 6.09 -14.16 20.57
N ALA A 249 7.20 -14.26 19.79
CA ALA A 249 8.39 -14.97 20.22
C ALA A 249 9.05 -14.29 21.44
N VAL A 250 9.20 -12.97 21.43
CA VAL A 250 9.74 -12.23 22.58
C VAL A 250 8.93 -12.48 23.84
N LEU A 251 7.60 -12.41 23.77
CA LEU A 251 6.74 -12.70 24.91
C LEU A 251 6.85 -14.16 25.37
N ALA A 252 6.88 -15.11 24.44
CA ALA A 252 7.04 -16.51 24.77
C ALA A 252 8.35 -16.75 25.55
N PHE A 253 9.48 -16.25 25.06
CA PHE A 253 10.77 -16.40 25.72
C PHE A 253 10.85 -15.70 27.08
N HIS A 254 10.24 -14.50 27.20
CA HIS A 254 10.18 -13.78 28.46
C HIS A 254 9.39 -14.57 29.53
N HIS A 255 8.16 -14.99 29.22
CA HIS A 255 7.33 -15.71 30.16
C HIS A 255 7.77 -17.15 30.43
N LEU A 256 8.51 -17.78 29.51
CA LEU A 256 9.14 -19.07 29.78
C LEU A 256 10.43 -18.93 30.61
N GLY A 257 10.82 -17.71 30.98
CA GLY A 257 11.93 -17.47 31.93
C GLY A 257 13.31 -17.44 31.28
N PHE A 258 13.42 -17.36 29.96
CA PHE A 258 14.72 -17.29 29.28
C PHE A 258 15.43 -15.95 29.49
N PHE A 259 14.70 -14.87 29.75
CA PHE A 259 15.25 -13.56 30.13
C PHE A 259 14.28 -12.82 31.05
N THR A 260 14.79 -11.96 31.91
CA THR A 260 14.01 -11.22 32.92
C THR A 260 13.90 -9.73 32.57
N ASP A 261 14.94 -9.14 31.98
CA ASP A 261 14.92 -7.73 31.58
C ASP A 261 14.26 -7.53 30.20
N PHE A 262 13.09 -6.90 30.20
CA PHE A 262 12.31 -6.67 28.99
C PHE A 262 12.75 -5.41 28.21
N ARG A 263 13.52 -4.50 28.82
CA ARG A 263 13.92 -3.22 28.22
C ARG A 263 14.54 -3.33 26.82
N PRO A 264 15.51 -4.26 26.58
CA PRO A 264 16.12 -4.37 25.24
C PRO A 264 15.14 -4.86 24.17
N ALA A 265 14.10 -5.60 24.57
CA ALA A 265 13.11 -6.15 23.64
C ALA A 265 12.02 -5.14 23.20
N ILE A 266 11.88 -3.99 23.87
CA ILE A 266 10.84 -2.99 23.57
C ILE A 266 10.93 -2.52 22.11
N ALA A 267 12.12 -2.26 21.61
CA ALA A 267 12.34 -1.84 20.24
C ALA A 267 11.82 -2.87 19.23
N MET A 268 12.00 -4.17 19.51
CA MET A 268 11.51 -5.26 18.65
C MET A 268 9.97 -5.26 18.57
N PHE A 269 9.29 -4.92 19.68
CA PHE A 269 7.84 -4.80 19.69
C PHE A 269 7.32 -3.65 18.83
N VAL A 270 7.86 -2.46 19.02
CA VAL A 270 7.39 -1.24 18.34
C VAL A 270 7.48 -1.37 16.83
N PHE A 271 8.59 -1.88 16.32
CA PHE A 271 8.80 -1.94 14.88
C PHE A 271 8.05 -3.07 14.19
N THR A 272 7.84 -4.19 14.86
CA THR A 272 6.99 -5.24 14.31
C THR A 272 5.52 -4.85 14.29
N ALA A 273 5.07 -4.07 15.26
CA ALA A 273 3.74 -3.46 15.22
C ALA A 273 3.58 -2.45 14.08
N LEU A 274 4.66 -1.75 13.68
CA LEU A 274 4.65 -0.90 12.49
C LEU A 274 4.34 -1.69 11.21
N CYS A 275 4.88 -2.91 11.05
CA CYS A 275 4.57 -3.79 9.92
C CYS A 275 3.06 -4.04 9.81
N GLN A 276 2.37 -4.20 10.93
CA GLN A 276 0.93 -4.44 10.97
C GLN A 276 0.10 -3.21 10.60
N ILE A 277 0.51 -2.01 11.04
CA ILE A 277 -0.15 -0.76 10.63
C ILE A 277 0.02 -0.54 9.13
N LEU A 278 1.20 -0.82 8.58
CA LEU A 278 1.43 -0.73 7.13
C LEU A 278 0.61 -1.79 6.37
N ALA A 279 0.52 -3.02 6.90
CA ALA A 279 -0.33 -4.06 6.33
C ALA A 279 -1.81 -3.66 6.36
N SER A 280 -2.29 -3.08 7.46
CA SER A 280 -3.63 -2.52 7.58
C SER A 280 -3.89 -1.44 6.52
N PHE A 281 -2.95 -0.52 6.34
CA PHE A 281 -3.07 0.57 5.35
C PHE A 281 -3.20 0.04 3.92
N TYR A 282 -2.36 -0.91 3.51
CA TYR A 282 -2.46 -1.49 2.19
C TYR A 282 -3.67 -2.40 2.02
N SER A 283 -4.11 -3.12 3.07
CA SER A 283 -5.38 -3.86 3.06
C SER A 283 -6.57 -2.92 2.85
N PHE A 284 -6.56 -1.75 3.51
CA PHE A 284 -7.57 -0.71 3.31
C PHE A 284 -7.60 -0.21 1.86
N LEU A 285 -6.44 0.09 1.27
CA LEU A 285 -6.33 0.54 -0.12
C LEU A 285 -6.74 -0.54 -1.14
N ARG A 286 -6.73 -1.81 -0.75
CA ARG A 286 -7.19 -2.97 -1.54
C ARG A 286 -8.66 -3.30 -1.33
N HIS A 287 -9.38 -2.55 -0.49
CA HIS A 287 -10.75 -2.85 -0.07
C HIS A 287 -10.89 -4.20 0.68
N ASP A 288 -9.80 -4.69 1.27
CA ASP A 288 -9.80 -5.83 2.18
C ASP A 288 -10.01 -5.35 3.62
N PHE A 289 -11.25 -5.12 3.95
CA PHE A 289 -11.64 -4.50 5.21
C PHE A 289 -11.43 -5.41 6.42
N PHE A 290 -11.57 -6.72 6.22
CA PHE A 290 -11.33 -7.69 7.29
C PHE A 290 -9.88 -7.64 7.78
N HIS A 291 -8.92 -7.76 6.87
CA HIS A 291 -7.50 -7.72 7.24
C HIS A 291 -7.05 -6.33 7.66
N ALA A 292 -7.61 -5.27 7.08
CA ALA A 292 -7.30 -3.91 7.51
C ALA A 292 -7.61 -3.70 9.00
N LEU A 293 -8.78 -4.13 9.49
CA LEU A 293 -9.13 -4.02 10.90
C LEU A 293 -8.40 -5.04 11.78
N THR A 294 -8.24 -6.26 11.31
CA THR A 294 -7.50 -7.31 12.02
C THR A 294 -6.09 -6.86 12.39
N PHE A 295 -5.36 -6.27 11.45
CA PHE A 295 -4.01 -5.78 11.70
C PHE A 295 -3.98 -4.54 12.61
N VAL A 296 -5.01 -3.68 12.59
CA VAL A 296 -5.15 -2.60 13.57
C VAL A 296 -5.30 -3.15 14.98
N ILE A 297 -6.12 -4.17 15.18
CA ILE A 297 -6.33 -4.79 16.48
C ILE A 297 -5.04 -5.42 17.01
N TYR A 298 -4.29 -6.14 16.15
CA TYR A 298 -3.00 -6.70 16.55
C TYR A 298 -1.98 -5.62 16.88
N ALA A 299 -1.87 -4.59 16.03
CA ALA A 299 -0.99 -3.45 16.29
C ALA A 299 -1.32 -2.75 17.62
N THR A 300 -2.61 -2.61 17.94
CA THR A 300 -3.06 -2.02 19.21
C THR A 300 -2.60 -2.87 20.39
N PHE A 301 -2.80 -4.19 20.32
CA PHE A 301 -2.38 -5.11 21.37
C PHE A 301 -0.85 -5.03 21.62
N TRP A 302 -0.04 -5.15 20.57
CA TRP A 302 1.42 -5.16 20.69
C TRP A 302 1.99 -3.80 21.13
N ASN A 303 1.52 -2.71 20.53
CA ASN A 303 2.01 -1.37 20.88
C ASN A 303 1.64 -0.96 22.30
N THR A 304 0.45 -1.30 22.78
CA THR A 304 0.07 -1.02 24.16
C THR A 304 1.01 -1.73 25.13
N ARG A 305 1.35 -2.99 24.85
CA ARG A 305 2.32 -3.74 25.65
C ARG A 305 3.73 -3.14 25.58
N ALA A 306 4.18 -2.71 24.40
CA ALA A 306 5.47 -2.05 24.24
C ALA A 306 5.55 -0.77 25.08
N ILE A 307 4.52 0.09 25.00
CA ILE A 307 4.48 1.35 25.76
C ILE A 307 4.38 1.08 27.26
N LEU A 308 3.59 0.09 27.69
CA LEU A 308 3.54 -0.29 29.10
C LEU A 308 4.93 -0.67 29.62
N GLN A 309 5.65 -1.52 28.91
CA GLN A 309 7.00 -1.94 29.29
C GLN A 309 8.00 -0.78 29.23
N PHE A 310 7.84 0.13 28.27
CA PHE A 310 8.65 1.34 28.20
C PHE A 310 8.43 2.24 29.44
N LEU A 311 7.19 2.48 29.84
CA LEU A 311 6.86 3.28 31.01
C LEU A 311 7.37 2.62 32.32
N ILE A 312 7.27 1.29 32.42
CA ILE A 312 7.87 0.51 33.51
C ILE A 312 9.40 0.74 33.53
N SER A 313 10.06 0.70 32.39
CA SER A 313 11.51 0.89 32.30
C SER A 313 11.97 2.31 32.68
N MET A 314 11.09 3.30 32.51
CA MET A 314 11.32 4.69 32.95
C MET A 314 11.12 4.91 34.47
N ASN A 315 10.84 3.85 35.22
CA ASN A 315 10.57 3.90 36.65
C ASN A 315 9.49 4.93 37.05
N ILE A 316 8.47 5.07 36.22
CA ILE A 316 7.34 5.95 36.53
C ILE A 316 6.62 5.38 37.77
N PRO A 317 6.45 6.18 38.85
CA PRO A 317 5.79 5.73 40.07
C PRO A 317 4.40 5.14 39.76
N ASP A 318 4.05 4.11 40.49
CA ASP A 318 2.71 3.47 40.51
C ASP A 318 2.36 2.60 39.25
N ILE A 319 3.14 2.64 38.17
CA ILE A 319 2.88 1.76 37.02
C ILE A 319 3.10 0.28 37.31
N PHE A 320 3.88 -0.04 38.36
CA PHE A 320 4.19 -1.42 38.72
C PHE A 320 2.97 -2.23 39.25
N ASP A 321 1.91 -1.59 39.70
CA ASP A 321 0.71 -2.31 40.12
C ASP A 321 -0.21 -2.57 38.91
N ALA A 322 0.28 -3.43 38.00
CA ALA A 322 -0.32 -3.74 36.69
C ALA A 322 -1.73 -4.34 36.78
N ARG A 323 -2.25 -4.63 38.00
CA ARG A 323 -3.54 -5.27 38.23
C ARG A 323 -4.73 -4.48 37.72
N VAL A 324 -4.55 -3.19 37.44
CA VAL A 324 -5.65 -2.28 37.11
C VAL A 324 -5.75 -2.00 35.59
N ASN A 325 -4.79 -2.45 34.77
CA ASN A 325 -4.79 -2.25 33.32
C ASN A 325 -5.79 -3.14 32.54
N PHE A 326 -6.70 -3.81 33.25
CA PHE A 326 -7.60 -4.81 32.66
C PHE A 326 -8.68 -4.24 31.78
N TYR A 327 -9.16 -3.06 32.09
CA TYR A 327 -10.39 -2.59 31.44
C TYR A 327 -10.18 -2.25 29.96
N GLY A 328 -9.05 -1.64 29.60
CA GLY A 328 -8.67 -1.45 28.19
C GLY A 328 -8.46 -2.78 27.49
N GLN A 329 -7.87 -3.77 28.18
CA GLN A 329 -7.64 -5.11 27.63
C GLN A 329 -8.93 -5.91 27.48
N TRP A 330 -9.89 -5.82 28.41
CA TRP A 330 -11.20 -6.45 28.25
C TRP A 330 -11.96 -5.97 27.03
N THR A 331 -11.92 -4.65 26.75
CA THR A 331 -12.57 -4.11 25.55
C THR A 331 -11.88 -4.56 24.29
N LEU A 332 -10.55 -4.62 24.29
CA LEU A 332 -9.79 -5.17 23.16
C LEU A 332 -10.11 -6.66 22.95
N ILE A 333 -10.21 -7.45 24.03
CA ILE A 333 -10.65 -8.86 23.97
C ILE A 333 -12.06 -8.98 23.40
N ALA A 334 -12.98 -8.10 23.79
CA ALA A 334 -14.33 -8.11 23.21
C ALA A 334 -14.30 -7.90 21.67
N LEU A 335 -13.46 -6.98 21.20
CA LEU A 335 -13.25 -6.76 19.77
C LEU A 335 -12.56 -7.95 19.09
N ILE A 336 -11.59 -8.60 19.77
CA ILE A 336 -10.94 -9.82 19.25
C ILE A 336 -11.96 -10.97 19.18
N ILE A 337 -12.91 -11.09 20.11
CA ILE A 337 -14.01 -12.07 20.03
C ILE A 337 -14.84 -11.82 18.76
N VAL A 338 -15.26 -10.58 18.52
CA VAL A 338 -16.03 -10.23 17.32
C VAL A 338 -15.23 -10.57 16.06
N MET A 339 -13.94 -10.19 16.01
CA MET A 339 -13.02 -10.50 14.90
C MET A 339 -12.88 -12.02 14.69
N THR A 340 -12.76 -12.80 15.78
CA THR A 340 -12.63 -14.26 15.73
C THR A 340 -13.91 -14.89 15.15
N LEU A 341 -15.08 -14.45 15.59
CA LEU A 341 -16.36 -14.93 15.06
C LEU A 341 -16.53 -14.62 13.58
N VAL A 342 -16.17 -13.41 13.18
CA VAL A 342 -16.20 -13.00 11.76
C VAL A 342 -15.21 -13.81 10.93
N SER A 343 -14.02 -14.11 11.46
CA SER A 343 -12.99 -14.89 10.75
C SER A 343 -13.43 -16.33 10.44
N ALA A 344 -14.38 -16.88 11.18
CA ALA A 344 -14.97 -18.20 10.93
C ALA A 344 -15.68 -18.28 9.57
N SER A 345 -16.18 -17.15 9.05
CA SER A 345 -16.78 -17.05 7.72
C SER A 345 -15.80 -16.62 6.62
N HIS A 346 -14.52 -16.40 6.97
CA HIS A 346 -13.48 -16.04 6.01
C HIS A 346 -12.69 -17.26 5.56
N ASN A 347 -11.79 -17.79 6.42
CA ASN A 347 -11.10 -19.06 6.16
C ASN A 347 -10.70 -19.78 7.45
N ARG A 348 -10.50 -21.09 7.35
CA ARG A 348 -10.25 -21.95 8.53
C ARG A 348 -8.93 -21.62 9.23
N VAL A 349 -7.88 -21.32 8.49
CA VAL A 349 -6.54 -21.10 9.07
C VAL A 349 -6.48 -19.78 9.81
N VAL A 350 -7.04 -18.71 9.26
CA VAL A 350 -7.15 -17.39 9.93
C VAL A 350 -8.07 -17.49 11.15
N PHE A 351 -9.14 -18.28 11.09
CA PHE A 351 -10.00 -18.54 12.26
C PHE A 351 -9.24 -19.21 13.41
N ILE A 352 -8.47 -20.28 13.12
CA ILE A 352 -7.65 -20.97 14.12
C ILE A 352 -6.60 -20.02 14.71
N TYR A 353 -5.98 -19.21 13.85
CA TYR A 353 -5.03 -18.19 14.27
C TYR A 353 -5.66 -17.15 15.22
N ASN A 354 -6.80 -16.59 14.84
CA ASN A 354 -7.52 -15.62 15.67
C ASN A 354 -8.00 -16.22 16.99
N LEU A 355 -8.40 -17.48 17.00
CA LEU A 355 -8.74 -18.20 18.22
C LEU A 355 -7.53 -18.37 19.15
N ALA A 356 -6.36 -18.73 18.61
CA ALA A 356 -5.12 -18.80 19.38
C ALA A 356 -4.71 -17.43 19.93
N PHE A 357 -4.85 -16.38 19.12
CA PHE A 357 -4.57 -15.01 19.52
C PHE A 357 -5.54 -14.53 20.63
N LEU A 358 -6.81 -14.89 20.54
CA LEU A 358 -7.82 -14.63 21.57
C LEU A 358 -7.44 -15.32 22.89
N VAL A 359 -7.10 -16.60 22.84
CA VAL A 359 -6.68 -17.37 24.03
C VAL A 359 -5.44 -16.75 24.65
N MET A 360 -4.43 -16.41 23.85
CA MET A 360 -3.24 -15.70 24.32
C MET A 360 -3.61 -14.38 24.99
N SER A 361 -4.51 -13.60 24.38
CA SER A 361 -4.91 -12.29 24.90
C SER A 361 -5.65 -12.42 26.25
N ILE A 362 -6.50 -13.41 26.41
CA ILE A 362 -7.19 -13.70 27.67
C ILE A 362 -6.19 -14.15 28.76
N LEU A 363 -5.31 -15.08 28.43
CA LEU A 363 -4.31 -15.60 29.36
C LEU A 363 -3.19 -14.60 29.69
N SER A 364 -3.05 -13.56 28.92
CA SER A 364 -2.10 -12.47 29.18
C SER A 364 -2.52 -11.52 30.31
N MET A 365 -3.66 -11.75 30.93
CA MET A 365 -4.15 -10.98 32.08
C MET A 365 -3.57 -11.52 33.37
N ASP A 366 -3.01 -10.65 34.23
CA ASP A 366 -2.23 -10.98 35.41
C ASP A 366 -3.05 -11.52 36.61
N HIS A 367 -4.20 -12.14 36.39
CA HIS A 367 -5.04 -12.71 37.43
C HIS A 367 -4.65 -14.13 37.84
N ILE A 368 -3.73 -14.75 37.13
CA ILE A 368 -3.30 -16.11 37.36
C ILE A 368 -2.11 -16.09 38.35
N PRO A 369 -2.05 -16.99 39.36
CA PRO A 369 -0.89 -17.06 40.25
C PRO A 369 0.44 -17.13 39.50
N VAL A 370 1.45 -16.33 39.90
CA VAL A 370 2.73 -16.14 39.22
C VAL A 370 3.42 -17.45 38.80
N ALA A 371 3.35 -18.50 39.63
CA ALA A 371 3.96 -19.79 39.34
C ALA A 371 3.37 -20.52 38.11
N ALA A 372 2.07 -20.34 37.87
CA ALA A 372 1.38 -20.91 36.68
C ALA A 372 1.38 -19.92 35.48
N HIS A 373 1.47 -18.64 35.77
CA HIS A 373 1.33 -17.56 34.80
C HIS A 373 2.38 -17.66 33.66
N ASN A 374 3.63 -18.01 33.98
CA ASN A 374 4.71 -18.12 33.03
C ASN A 374 4.42 -19.16 31.92
N PHE A 375 3.92 -20.35 32.28
CA PHE A 375 3.56 -21.39 31.32
C PHE A 375 2.24 -21.11 30.61
N THR A 376 1.25 -20.60 31.32
CA THR A 376 -0.08 -20.34 30.78
C THR A 376 -0.07 -19.22 29.74
N PHE A 377 0.88 -18.31 29.80
CA PHE A 377 1.01 -17.24 28.80
C PHE A 377 2.11 -17.53 27.78
N GLY A 378 3.27 -18.03 28.19
CA GLY A 378 4.41 -18.31 27.32
C GLY A 378 4.11 -19.33 26.23
N ILE A 379 3.37 -20.41 26.55
CA ILE A 379 2.99 -21.43 25.57
C ILE A 379 2.02 -20.90 24.50
N PRO A 380 0.89 -20.23 24.84
CA PRO A 380 0.04 -19.62 23.83
C PRO A 380 0.75 -18.59 22.95
N ALA A 381 1.66 -17.80 23.50
CA ALA A 381 2.46 -16.85 22.71
C ALA A 381 3.37 -17.59 21.72
N ALA A 382 4.01 -18.70 22.11
CA ALA A 382 4.77 -19.54 21.20
C ALA A 382 3.88 -20.16 20.09
N ILE A 383 2.68 -20.61 20.43
CA ILE A 383 1.73 -21.14 19.44
C ILE A 383 1.34 -20.05 18.45
N VAL A 384 1.05 -18.83 18.90
CA VAL A 384 0.75 -17.69 18.03
C VAL A 384 1.94 -17.37 17.13
N ALA A 385 3.18 -17.41 17.61
CA ALA A 385 4.37 -17.20 16.77
C ALA A 385 4.46 -18.24 15.65
N ILE A 386 4.29 -19.54 15.97
CA ILE A 386 4.34 -20.63 14.98
C ILE A 386 3.20 -20.52 13.95
N LEU A 387 1.98 -20.27 14.41
CA LEU A 387 0.85 -20.06 13.50
C LEU A 387 1.03 -18.83 12.62
N SER A 388 1.64 -17.75 13.14
CA SER A 388 1.97 -16.56 12.35
C SER A 388 2.94 -16.85 11.22
N LEU A 389 3.95 -17.70 11.45
CA LEU A 389 4.87 -18.16 10.40
C LEU A 389 4.13 -18.91 9.30
N TYR A 390 3.24 -19.83 9.66
CA TYR A 390 2.48 -20.60 8.67
C TYR A 390 1.54 -19.71 7.86
N VAL A 391 0.73 -18.87 8.53
CA VAL A 391 -0.22 -17.96 7.86
C VAL A 391 0.51 -16.94 6.99
N GLY A 392 1.59 -16.36 7.50
CA GLY A 392 2.41 -15.41 6.75
C GLY A 392 3.07 -16.03 5.52
N MET A 393 3.63 -17.24 5.65
CA MET A 393 4.19 -17.99 4.52
C MET A 393 3.11 -18.32 3.49
N SER A 394 1.96 -18.87 3.93
CA SER A 394 0.88 -19.24 3.02
C SER A 394 0.30 -18.03 2.27
N ALA A 395 0.16 -16.89 2.95
CA ALA A 395 -0.28 -15.65 2.33
C ALA A 395 0.73 -15.16 1.27
N LEU A 396 2.02 -15.19 1.58
CA LEU A 396 3.07 -14.72 0.68
C LEU A 396 3.22 -15.63 -0.54
N GLU A 397 3.32 -16.96 -0.35
CA GLU A 397 3.45 -17.92 -1.45
C GLU A 397 2.20 -17.95 -2.36
N ASN A 398 1.00 -17.91 -1.78
CA ASN A 398 -0.22 -17.87 -2.57
C ASN A 398 -0.34 -16.55 -3.36
N SER A 399 0.17 -15.44 -2.82
CA SER A 399 0.21 -14.15 -3.51
C SER A 399 1.24 -14.16 -4.65
N ILE A 400 2.45 -14.71 -4.44
CA ILE A 400 3.48 -14.86 -5.48
C ILE A 400 3.00 -15.79 -6.60
N ALA A 401 2.33 -16.89 -6.23
CA ALA A 401 1.82 -17.87 -7.20
C ALA A 401 0.49 -17.48 -7.85
N GLU A 402 -0.18 -16.44 -7.33
CA GLU A 402 -1.55 -16.03 -7.70
C GLU A 402 -2.59 -17.16 -7.65
N LYS A 403 -2.33 -18.18 -6.88
CA LYS A 403 -3.20 -19.34 -6.67
C LYS A 403 -2.93 -19.97 -5.32
N ALA A 404 -3.86 -20.80 -4.83
CA ALA A 404 -3.68 -21.55 -3.60
C ALA A 404 -2.62 -22.66 -3.78
N VAL A 405 -1.36 -22.35 -3.47
CA VAL A 405 -0.25 -23.31 -3.38
C VAL A 405 -0.20 -23.94 -2.00
N MET A 406 -0.39 -23.11 -0.97
CA MET A 406 -0.47 -23.55 0.42
C MET A 406 -1.91 -23.50 0.91
N TYR A 407 -2.28 -24.46 1.77
CA TYR A 407 -3.63 -24.59 2.28
C TYR A 407 -4.00 -23.46 3.22
N ILE A 408 -5.09 -22.74 2.91
CA ILE A 408 -5.69 -21.72 3.75
C ILE A 408 -7.01 -22.23 4.36
N GLY A 409 -7.63 -23.22 3.73
CA GLY A 409 -8.91 -23.79 4.13
C GLY A 409 -10.11 -23.00 3.64
N ALA A 410 -11.25 -23.66 3.61
CA ALA A 410 -12.53 -23.04 3.34
C ALA A 410 -13.08 -22.35 4.60
N GLU A 411 -14.14 -21.57 4.45
CA GLU A 411 -14.92 -21.01 5.57
C GLU A 411 -15.38 -22.14 6.54
N VAL A 412 -15.37 -21.86 7.83
CA VAL A 412 -15.86 -22.79 8.87
C VAL A 412 -17.37 -22.65 9.00
N ILE A 413 -17.87 -21.42 8.93
CA ILE A 413 -19.28 -21.06 8.99
C ILE A 413 -19.63 -20.33 7.70
N ASN A 414 -20.66 -20.75 7.00
CA ASN A 414 -21.12 -20.04 5.82
C ASN A 414 -21.58 -18.62 6.18
N SER A 415 -21.15 -17.62 5.40
CA SER A 415 -21.47 -16.21 5.64
C SER A 415 -22.98 -15.96 5.71
N ASP A 416 -23.79 -16.64 4.91
CA ASP A 416 -25.26 -16.49 4.93
C ASP A 416 -25.90 -17.03 6.20
N LYS A 417 -25.34 -18.11 6.76
CA LYS A 417 -25.79 -18.62 8.07
C LYS A 417 -25.44 -17.66 9.20
N LEU A 418 -24.27 -17.03 9.13
CA LEU A 418 -23.85 -16.01 10.08
C LEU A 418 -24.74 -14.77 9.98
N LYS A 419 -25.06 -14.30 8.77
CA LYS A 419 -26.02 -13.22 8.53
C LYS A 419 -27.39 -13.54 9.13
N ALA A 420 -27.93 -14.75 8.87
CA ALA A 420 -29.21 -15.19 9.38
C ALA A 420 -29.22 -15.27 10.92
N ALA A 421 -28.18 -15.81 11.53
CA ALA A 421 -28.06 -15.92 12.99
C ALA A 421 -28.02 -14.53 13.66
N ILE A 422 -27.20 -13.61 13.18
CA ILE A 422 -27.08 -12.26 13.73
C ILE A 422 -28.37 -11.46 13.43
N GLY A 423 -28.90 -11.55 12.21
CA GLY A 423 -30.12 -10.85 11.81
C GLY A 423 -31.36 -11.30 12.61
N SER A 424 -31.41 -12.56 13.04
CA SER A 424 -32.49 -13.03 13.92
C SER A 424 -32.44 -12.41 15.32
N ILE A 425 -31.24 -12.14 15.84
CA ILE A 425 -31.04 -11.47 17.13
C ILE A 425 -31.52 -10.01 17.08
N PHE A 426 -31.21 -9.30 16.00
CA PHE A 426 -31.53 -7.89 15.86
C PHE A 426 -32.86 -7.62 15.12
N CYS A 427 -33.60 -8.66 14.73
CA CYS A 427 -34.88 -8.55 13.98
C CYS A 427 -34.77 -7.74 12.69
N THR A 428 -33.62 -7.78 12.01
CA THR A 428 -33.30 -6.96 10.86
C THR A 428 -33.52 -7.66 9.51
N LEU A 429 -33.91 -8.94 9.51
CA LEU A 429 -34.19 -9.72 8.30
C LEU A 429 -35.54 -9.28 7.70
N LYS A 430 -35.59 -8.12 7.06
CA LYS A 430 -36.56 -7.84 6.01
C LYS A 430 -35.89 -8.15 4.67
N GLU A 431 -36.39 -9.14 3.95
CA GLU A 431 -36.12 -9.30 2.54
C GLU A 431 -36.38 -7.97 1.84
N LYS A 432 -35.32 -7.27 1.50
CA LYS A 432 -35.38 -6.20 0.52
C LYS A 432 -34.95 -6.86 -0.78
N ASP A 433 -35.89 -7.03 -1.71
CA ASP A 433 -35.61 -7.39 -3.07
C ASP A 433 -34.42 -6.59 -3.56
N SER A 434 -33.28 -7.25 -3.70
CA SER A 434 -32.08 -6.68 -4.26
C SER A 434 -32.13 -6.69 -5.77
N ALA A 435 -33.10 -5.98 -6.33
CA ALA A 435 -33.01 -5.45 -7.68
C ALA A 435 -32.31 -4.08 -7.58
N THR A 436 -31.08 -4.07 -7.07
CA THR A 436 -30.22 -2.90 -7.12
C THR A 436 -29.03 -3.25 -7.99
N ASN A 437 -29.08 -2.71 -9.19
CA ASN A 437 -27.99 -2.30 -10.05
C ASN A 437 -26.63 -2.93 -9.75
N GLU A 438 -26.19 -3.83 -10.61
CA GLU A 438 -24.84 -4.38 -10.71
C GLU A 438 -23.72 -3.34 -11.00
N TYR A 439 -23.98 -2.08 -10.75
CA TYR A 439 -23.08 -0.94 -10.86
C TYR A 439 -22.90 -0.24 -9.51
N GLU A 440 -22.68 -1.01 -8.43
CA GLU A 440 -22.02 -0.40 -7.27
C GLU A 440 -20.60 -0.04 -7.71
N ASP A 441 -20.32 1.25 -7.62
CA ASP A 441 -19.02 1.85 -7.95
C ASP A 441 -17.96 1.21 -7.04
N ASP A 442 -17.28 0.18 -7.52
CA ASP A 442 -16.22 -0.56 -6.80
C ASP A 442 -15.07 0.37 -6.34
N ASP A 443 -15.13 1.65 -6.71
CA ASP A 443 -14.12 2.66 -6.50
C ASP A 443 -14.39 3.59 -5.31
N VAL A 444 -15.57 3.54 -4.69
CA VAL A 444 -15.85 4.31 -3.48
C VAL A 444 -15.25 3.57 -2.29
N ILE A 445 -14.19 4.14 -1.72
CA ILE A 445 -13.60 3.62 -0.48
C ILE A 445 -14.67 3.69 0.61
N ASP A 446 -15.08 2.54 1.15
CA ASP A 446 -16.11 2.48 2.18
C ASP A 446 -15.60 3.12 3.48
N LEU A 447 -16.16 4.27 3.82
CA LEU A 447 -15.83 5.02 5.02
C LEU A 447 -16.24 4.33 6.33
N LYS A 448 -16.99 3.24 6.27
CA LYS A 448 -17.41 2.46 7.46
C LYS A 448 -16.21 1.86 8.21
N ILE A 449 -15.14 1.50 7.49
CA ILE A 449 -13.93 1.01 8.15
C ILE A 449 -13.23 2.09 8.96
N VAL A 450 -13.26 3.34 8.47
CA VAL A 450 -12.74 4.50 9.23
C VAL A 450 -13.55 4.67 10.52
N ASP A 451 -14.87 4.58 10.43
CA ASP A 451 -15.77 4.64 11.59
C ASP A 451 -15.45 3.52 12.58
N THR A 452 -15.26 2.29 12.07
CA THR A 452 -14.89 1.14 12.93
C THR A 452 -13.59 1.39 13.68
N ILE A 453 -12.57 1.97 13.05
CA ILE A 453 -11.28 2.27 13.70
C ILE A 453 -11.43 3.42 14.70
N LEU A 454 -12.18 4.48 14.36
CA LEU A 454 -12.48 5.59 15.29
C LEU A 454 -13.20 5.09 16.55
N PHE A 455 -14.24 4.28 16.38
CA PHE A 455 -14.96 3.69 17.51
C PHE A 455 -14.12 2.68 18.28
N THR A 456 -13.27 1.89 17.63
CA THR A 456 -12.32 0.99 18.32
C THR A 456 -11.36 1.77 19.20
N GLY A 457 -10.73 2.82 18.68
CA GLY A 457 -9.85 3.69 19.45
C GLY A 457 -10.56 4.34 20.65
N SER A 458 -11.76 4.85 20.41
CA SER A 458 -12.59 5.45 21.46
C SER A 458 -13.01 4.43 22.53
N THR A 459 -13.44 3.23 22.14
CA THR A 459 -13.86 2.18 23.06
C THR A 459 -12.78 1.82 24.06
N VAL A 460 -11.58 1.52 23.54
CA VAL A 460 -10.45 1.10 24.38
C VAL A 460 -10.00 2.23 25.31
N SER A 461 -9.89 3.46 24.79
CA SER A 461 -9.42 4.61 25.56
C SER A 461 -10.42 5.06 26.62
N LEU A 462 -11.72 5.09 26.28
CA LEU A 462 -12.79 5.47 27.20
C LEU A 462 -12.92 4.46 28.36
N MET A 463 -12.82 3.15 28.05
CA MET A 463 -12.87 2.13 29.08
C MET A 463 -11.64 2.18 29.98
N ALA A 464 -10.45 2.38 29.43
CA ALA A 464 -9.24 2.59 30.21
C ALA A 464 -9.34 3.85 31.08
N LEU A 465 -9.90 4.94 30.56
CA LEU A 465 -10.16 6.17 31.30
C LEU A 465 -11.14 5.91 32.45
N SER A 466 -12.27 5.27 32.20
CA SER A 466 -13.28 4.99 33.23
C SER A 466 -12.71 4.16 34.40
N ALA A 467 -11.87 3.19 34.07
CA ALA A 467 -11.22 2.33 35.06
C ALA A 467 -10.15 3.07 35.87
N SER A 468 -9.39 3.95 35.24
CA SER A 468 -8.32 4.69 35.89
C SER A 468 -8.85 5.66 36.95
N GLU A 469 -10.04 6.20 36.78
CA GLU A 469 -10.69 7.05 37.77
C GLU A 469 -11.10 6.30 39.06
N ALA A 470 -11.27 4.97 38.94
CA ALA A 470 -11.52 4.11 40.11
C ALA A 470 -10.23 3.78 40.87
N SER A 471 -9.05 3.97 40.31
CA SER A 471 -7.77 3.58 40.88
C SER A 471 -6.70 4.66 40.73
N ASN A 472 -5.83 4.56 39.74
CA ASN A 472 -4.79 5.54 39.41
C ASN A 472 -4.82 5.90 37.92
N PRO A 473 -4.97 7.19 37.55
CA PRO A 473 -5.07 7.64 36.17
C PRO A 473 -3.89 7.26 35.27
N VAL A 474 -2.70 7.10 35.80
CA VAL A 474 -1.50 6.75 35.04
C VAL A 474 -1.61 5.41 34.35
N TYR A 475 -2.42 4.47 34.88
CA TYR A 475 -2.60 3.15 34.24
C TYR A 475 -3.34 3.18 32.91
N SER A 476 -4.12 4.22 32.62
CA SER A 476 -4.80 4.40 31.36
C SER A 476 -3.88 4.90 30.23
N VAL A 477 -2.73 5.47 30.58
CA VAL A 477 -1.83 6.16 29.64
C VAL A 477 -1.39 5.29 28.46
N PRO A 478 -0.94 4.02 28.63
CA PRO A 478 -0.56 3.18 27.50
C PRO A 478 -1.71 2.99 26.49
N TRP A 479 -2.93 2.80 26.98
CA TRP A 479 -4.13 2.64 26.17
C TRP A 479 -4.51 3.93 25.44
N ILE A 480 -4.44 5.06 26.16
CA ILE A 480 -4.71 6.39 25.58
C ILE A 480 -3.69 6.73 24.51
N MET A 481 -2.41 6.45 24.72
CA MET A 481 -1.38 6.72 23.71
C MET A 481 -1.59 5.92 22.44
N VAL A 482 -1.90 4.63 22.55
CA VAL A 482 -2.07 3.78 21.37
C VAL A 482 -3.46 3.93 20.76
N ALA A 483 -4.49 3.64 21.52
CA ALA A 483 -5.86 3.63 21.01
C ALA A 483 -6.44 5.05 20.89
N GLY A 484 -6.17 5.92 21.86
CA GLY A 484 -6.69 7.29 21.88
C GLY A 484 -5.98 8.22 20.90
N ILE A 485 -4.66 8.20 20.86
CA ILE A 485 -3.91 9.14 20.00
C ILE A 485 -3.61 8.49 18.65
N PHE A 486 -2.87 7.39 18.66
CA PHE A 486 -2.33 6.82 17.45
C PHE A 486 -3.41 6.28 16.50
N LEU A 487 -4.40 5.51 16.98
CA LEU A 487 -5.47 4.98 16.14
C LEU A 487 -6.37 6.06 15.55
N HIS A 488 -6.66 7.13 16.32
CA HIS A 488 -7.48 8.23 15.79
C HIS A 488 -6.73 9.04 14.70
N LEU A 489 -5.41 9.26 14.86
CA LEU A 489 -4.59 9.86 13.81
C LEU A 489 -4.50 8.96 12.58
N TYR A 490 -4.37 7.65 12.79
CA TYR A 490 -4.38 6.69 11.70
C TYR A 490 -5.72 6.67 10.95
N ALA A 491 -6.84 6.64 11.68
CA ALA A 491 -8.18 6.74 11.09
C ALA A 491 -8.38 8.06 10.33
N ALA A 492 -7.88 9.17 10.87
CA ALA A 492 -7.89 10.47 10.19
C ALA A 492 -7.11 10.43 8.87
N ARG A 493 -5.94 9.76 8.86
CA ARG A 493 -5.14 9.56 7.63
C ARG A 493 -5.89 8.73 6.59
N LEU A 494 -6.59 7.66 7.02
CA LEU A 494 -7.42 6.85 6.13
C LEU A 494 -8.62 7.63 5.59
N ALA A 495 -9.31 8.39 6.46
CA ALA A 495 -10.42 9.26 6.07
C ALA A 495 -10.00 10.29 5.03
N TYR A 496 -8.83 10.91 5.21
CA TYR A 496 -8.26 11.84 4.25
C TYR A 496 -7.95 11.15 2.91
N ALA A 497 -7.37 9.92 2.94
CA ALA A 497 -7.13 9.14 1.73
C ALA A 497 -8.43 8.75 1.00
N ALA A 498 -9.52 8.58 1.75
CA ALA A 498 -10.87 8.30 1.23
C ALA A 498 -11.64 9.56 0.79
N GLY A 499 -11.04 10.75 0.89
CA GLY A 499 -11.67 12.02 0.50
C GLY A 499 -12.67 12.60 1.50
N SER A 500 -12.76 12.06 2.73
CA SER A 500 -13.68 12.56 3.76
C SER A 500 -12.98 13.49 4.76
N LEU A 501 -13.05 14.80 4.48
CA LEU A 501 -12.48 15.82 5.36
C LEU A 501 -13.15 15.84 6.75
N ALA A 502 -14.47 15.63 6.80
CA ALA A 502 -15.25 15.65 8.05
C ALA A 502 -14.78 14.55 9.03
N LYS A 503 -14.60 13.31 8.53
CA LYS A 503 -14.11 12.20 9.36
C LYS A 503 -12.62 12.33 9.69
N ALA A 504 -11.82 12.89 8.78
CA ALA A 504 -10.42 13.21 9.06
C ALA A 504 -10.31 14.24 10.19
N TYR A 505 -11.09 15.31 10.14
CA TYR A 505 -11.19 16.31 11.22
C TYR A 505 -11.60 15.66 12.55
N THR A 506 -12.64 14.81 12.54
CA THR A 506 -13.11 14.10 13.73
C THR A 506 -11.98 13.28 14.39
N GLY A 507 -11.24 12.52 13.59
CA GLY A 507 -10.11 11.72 14.09
C GLY A 507 -9.00 12.58 14.71
N VAL A 508 -8.64 13.70 14.08
CA VAL A 508 -7.64 14.62 14.64
C VAL A 508 -8.11 15.24 15.95
N VAL A 509 -9.35 15.70 16.03
CA VAL A 509 -9.91 16.31 17.26
C VAL A 509 -9.91 15.28 18.40
N LEU A 510 -10.36 14.05 18.15
CA LEU A 510 -10.31 12.99 19.14
C LEU A 510 -8.88 12.69 19.60
N ALA A 511 -7.92 12.60 18.67
CA ALA A 511 -6.52 12.37 19.04
C ALA A 511 -5.95 13.47 19.93
N ILE A 512 -6.28 14.74 19.68
CA ILE A 512 -5.83 15.87 20.50
C ILE A 512 -6.49 15.84 21.90
N ILE A 513 -7.76 15.48 22.01
CA ILE A 513 -8.43 15.30 23.31
C ILE A 513 -7.68 14.26 24.16
N TRP A 514 -7.33 13.13 23.56
CA TRP A 514 -6.58 12.09 24.23
C TRP A 514 -5.15 12.50 24.59
N LEU A 515 -4.51 13.30 23.75
CA LEU A 515 -3.18 13.87 24.04
C LEU A 515 -3.20 14.77 25.28
N ILE A 516 -4.25 15.60 25.43
CA ILE A 516 -4.43 16.45 26.60
C ILE A 516 -4.63 15.60 27.86
N TRP A 517 -5.45 14.53 27.78
CA TRP A 517 -5.61 13.60 28.88
C TRP A 517 -4.29 12.93 29.28
N ALA A 518 -3.55 12.40 28.31
CA ALA A 518 -2.26 11.79 28.57
C ALA A 518 -1.29 12.77 29.26
N ALA A 519 -1.19 14.00 28.77
CA ALA A 519 -0.35 15.03 29.37
C ALA A 519 -0.77 15.35 30.81
N PHE A 520 -2.06 15.45 31.10
CA PHE A 520 -2.61 15.71 32.45
C PHE A 520 -2.30 14.55 33.41
N PHE A 521 -2.39 13.30 32.96
CA PHE A 521 -2.09 12.13 33.79
C PHE A 521 -0.60 11.99 34.11
N PHE A 522 0.29 12.33 33.15
CA PHE A 522 1.72 12.33 33.39
C PHE A 522 2.16 13.41 34.37
N ASN A 523 1.55 14.57 34.32
CA ASN A 523 1.88 15.69 35.21
C ASN A 523 0.63 16.52 35.55
N PRO A 524 -0.07 16.17 36.65
CA PRO A 524 -1.26 16.91 37.11
C PRO A 524 -1.01 18.41 37.37
N ASN A 525 0.25 18.82 37.63
CA ASN A 525 0.62 20.22 37.84
C ASN A 525 0.49 21.06 36.56
N LEU A 526 0.43 20.43 35.40
CA LEU A 526 0.13 21.10 34.12
C LEU A 526 -1.33 21.57 34.03
N GLY A 527 -2.20 21.22 34.96
CA GLY A 527 -3.63 21.54 34.93
C GLY A 527 -3.90 23.00 34.61
N PHE A 528 -3.16 23.94 35.23
CA PHE A 528 -3.34 25.39 34.96
C PHE A 528 -3.02 25.73 33.48
N ALA A 529 -1.95 25.18 32.92
CA ALA A 529 -1.55 25.45 31.54
C ALA A 529 -2.49 24.77 30.53
N LEU A 530 -3.13 23.65 30.91
CA LEU A 530 -4.08 22.91 30.06
C LEU A 530 -5.49 23.50 30.03
N ARG A 531 -5.84 24.40 30.95
CA ARG A 531 -7.20 25.02 31.02
C ARG A 531 -7.66 25.65 29.70
N PRO A 532 -6.94 26.57 29.07
CA PRO A 532 -7.40 27.19 27.81
C PRO A 532 -7.50 26.15 26.70
N LEU A 533 -6.57 25.18 26.67
CA LEU A 533 -6.55 24.14 25.67
C LEU A 533 -7.75 23.19 25.81
N SER A 534 -8.13 22.78 27.04
CA SER A 534 -9.28 21.91 27.27
C SER A 534 -10.60 22.60 26.88
N VAL A 535 -10.75 23.91 27.15
CA VAL A 535 -11.90 24.69 26.69
C VAL A 535 -11.93 24.81 25.15
N GLY A 536 -10.78 25.04 24.54
CA GLY A 536 -10.66 25.04 23.09
C GLY A 536 -11.07 23.71 22.45
N MET A 537 -10.69 22.58 23.08
CA MET A 537 -11.12 21.25 22.63
C MET A 537 -12.62 21.00 22.77
N LEU A 538 -13.24 21.51 23.83
CA LEU A 538 -14.70 21.49 23.96
C LEU A 538 -15.36 22.17 22.75
N CYS A 539 -14.93 23.38 22.41
CA CYS A 539 -15.44 24.09 21.25
C CYS A 539 -15.23 23.33 19.93
N LEU A 540 -14.04 22.73 19.73
CA LEU A 540 -13.75 21.96 18.52
C LEU A 540 -14.56 20.65 18.45
N PHE A 541 -14.79 19.98 19.59
CA PHE A 541 -15.58 18.76 19.60
C PHE A 541 -17.08 19.05 19.44
N THR A 542 -17.58 20.19 19.93
CA THR A 542 -18.94 20.66 19.64
C THR A 542 -19.20 20.75 18.13
N VAL A 543 -18.19 21.15 17.33
CA VAL A 543 -18.30 21.12 15.86
C VAL A 543 -18.51 19.67 15.35
N VAL A 544 -17.77 18.69 15.88
CA VAL A 544 -17.96 17.26 15.54
C VAL A 544 -19.39 16.80 15.90
N MET A 545 -19.86 17.17 17.09
CA MET A 545 -21.21 16.88 17.53
C MET A 545 -22.28 17.45 16.59
N VAL A 546 -22.13 18.71 16.17
CA VAL A 546 -23.06 19.38 15.24
C VAL A 546 -23.02 18.73 13.85
N MET A 547 -21.88 18.19 13.43
CA MET A 547 -21.74 17.48 12.16
C MET A 547 -22.26 16.03 12.23
N SER A 548 -22.41 15.43 13.40
CA SER A 548 -22.75 14.01 13.58
C SER A 548 -24.07 13.57 12.90
N PRO A 549 -25.10 14.42 12.72
CA PRO A 549 -26.31 14.05 11.98
C PRO A 549 -26.09 13.77 10.50
N SER A 550 -24.97 14.20 9.91
CA SER A 550 -24.55 13.87 8.54
C SER A 550 -23.83 12.51 8.43
N PHE A 551 -23.48 11.89 9.58
CA PHE A 551 -22.93 10.55 9.66
C PHE A 551 -24.04 9.51 9.92
N THR A 552 -23.68 8.24 10.13
CA THR A 552 -24.67 7.23 10.55
C THR A 552 -25.28 7.61 11.89
N ARG A 553 -26.56 7.25 12.14
CA ARG A 553 -27.29 7.70 13.36
C ARG A 553 -26.59 7.31 14.66
N VAL A 554 -25.80 6.26 14.65
CA VAL A 554 -25.02 5.82 15.83
C VAL A 554 -24.01 6.88 16.31
N TRP A 555 -23.58 7.78 15.44
CA TRP A 555 -22.69 8.89 15.79
C TRP A 555 -23.35 9.91 16.72
N ILE A 556 -24.68 10.11 16.63
CA ILE A 556 -25.37 11.12 17.42
C ILE A 556 -25.30 10.82 18.91
N PRO A 557 -25.76 9.65 19.41
CA PRO A 557 -25.64 9.33 20.83
C PRO A 557 -24.17 9.21 21.28
N TYR A 558 -23.27 8.70 20.42
CA TYR A 558 -21.85 8.64 20.73
C TYR A 558 -21.26 10.04 20.94
N THR A 559 -21.47 10.98 20.03
CA THR A 559 -20.92 12.34 20.15
C THR A 559 -21.51 13.12 21.31
N LEU A 560 -22.80 12.91 21.65
CA LEU A 560 -23.41 13.51 22.84
C LEU A 560 -22.76 13.00 24.12
N LEU A 561 -22.51 11.69 24.23
CA LEU A 561 -21.84 11.10 25.38
C LEU A 561 -20.38 11.53 25.45
N MET A 562 -19.69 11.59 24.31
CA MET A 562 -18.30 12.04 24.25
C MET A 562 -18.16 13.54 24.59
N GLU A 563 -19.14 14.38 24.20
CA GLU A 563 -19.19 15.80 24.61
C GLU A 563 -19.28 15.90 26.12
N LEU A 564 -20.10 15.06 26.79
CA LEU A 564 -20.17 15.00 28.25
C LEU A 564 -18.83 14.59 28.86
N VAL A 565 -18.10 13.64 28.24
CA VAL A 565 -16.75 13.29 28.69
C VAL A 565 -15.80 14.49 28.57
N VAL A 566 -15.83 15.23 27.47
CA VAL A 566 -15.00 16.44 27.29
C VAL A 566 -15.39 17.53 28.28
N ILE A 567 -16.68 17.74 28.57
CA ILE A 567 -17.14 18.68 29.61
C ILE A 567 -16.58 18.26 30.97
N THR A 568 -16.69 16.99 31.34
CA THR A 568 -16.14 16.48 32.60
C THR A 568 -14.62 16.62 32.67
N GLN A 569 -13.91 16.49 31.54
CA GLN A 569 -12.49 16.80 31.43
C GLN A 569 -12.20 18.27 31.76
N VAL A 570 -12.93 19.19 31.15
CA VAL A 570 -12.76 20.64 31.43
C VAL A 570 -13.00 20.88 32.92
N VAL A 571 -14.09 20.36 33.49
CA VAL A 571 -14.40 20.51 34.93
C VAL A 571 -13.27 19.97 35.81
N THR A 572 -12.69 18.83 35.47
CA THR A 572 -11.60 18.22 36.24
C THR A 572 -10.32 19.04 36.23
N VAL A 573 -9.98 19.65 35.07
CA VAL A 573 -8.82 20.52 34.90
C VAL A 573 -8.98 21.82 35.74
N PHE A 574 -10.22 22.27 35.97
CA PHE A 574 -10.52 23.43 36.81
C PHE A 574 -10.75 23.08 38.28
N ASN A 575 -11.27 21.89 38.56
CA ASN A 575 -11.61 21.45 39.93
C ASN A 575 -11.48 19.91 40.04
N THR A 576 -10.69 19.39 40.97
CA THR A 576 -10.30 17.99 41.07
C THR A 576 -11.39 17.05 41.64
N ASN A 577 -12.60 17.53 41.96
CA ASN A 577 -13.58 16.76 42.72
C ASN A 577 -14.61 15.90 41.94
N PRO A 578 -14.78 15.91 40.64
CA PRO A 578 -15.85 15.15 39.99
C PRO A 578 -15.40 13.82 39.34
N ARG A 579 -14.46 13.08 39.94
CA ARG A 579 -13.96 11.79 39.37
C ARG A 579 -15.06 10.80 39.01
N TRP A 580 -16.12 10.69 39.83
CA TRP A 580 -17.24 9.79 39.54
C TRP A 580 -18.02 10.19 38.26
N MET A 581 -18.04 11.49 37.88
CA MET A 581 -18.68 11.93 36.64
C MET A 581 -17.93 11.43 35.42
N ILE A 582 -16.59 11.46 35.43
CA ILE A 582 -15.75 10.93 34.34
C ILE A 582 -15.97 9.42 34.22
N LEU A 583 -15.96 8.70 35.36
CA LEU A 583 -16.19 7.26 35.36
C LEU A 583 -17.52 6.90 34.70
N VAL A 584 -18.61 7.56 35.05
CA VAL A 584 -19.94 7.25 34.50
C VAL A 584 -20.05 7.66 33.02
N THR A 585 -19.64 8.87 32.67
CA THR A 585 -19.76 9.36 31.30
C THR A 585 -18.84 8.60 30.33
N ALA A 586 -17.60 8.29 30.76
CA ALA A 586 -16.67 7.51 29.97
C ALA A 586 -17.12 6.05 29.78
N LEU A 587 -17.71 5.43 30.84
CA LEU A 587 -18.27 4.08 30.75
C LEU A 587 -19.44 4.02 29.75
N LEU A 588 -20.37 4.98 29.83
CA LEU A 588 -21.50 5.02 28.90
C LEU A 588 -21.03 5.26 27.45
N ALA A 589 -20.08 6.17 27.25
CA ALA A 589 -19.51 6.43 25.94
C ALA A 589 -18.72 5.22 25.41
N ALA A 590 -18.02 4.47 26.29
CA ALA A 590 -17.30 3.24 25.92
C ALA A 590 -18.24 2.13 25.47
N VAL A 591 -19.36 1.91 26.18
CA VAL A 591 -20.37 0.92 25.78
C VAL A 591 -20.99 1.29 24.44
N MET A 592 -21.31 2.56 24.24
CA MET A 592 -21.87 3.04 22.98
C MET A 592 -20.89 2.89 21.80
N SER A 593 -19.61 3.23 22.02
CA SER A 593 -18.58 3.07 21.00
C SER A 593 -18.25 1.60 20.72
N LEU A 594 -18.30 0.70 21.70
CA LEU A 594 -18.15 -0.74 21.50
C LEU A 594 -19.26 -1.31 20.61
N TYR A 595 -20.52 -0.91 20.88
CA TYR A 595 -21.64 -1.25 20.01
C TYR A 595 -21.40 -0.77 18.59
N ALA A 596 -21.03 0.50 18.43
CA ALA A 596 -20.79 1.11 17.13
C ALA A 596 -19.63 0.44 16.36
N ALA A 597 -18.50 0.18 17.04
CA ALA A 597 -17.36 -0.51 16.45
C ALA A 597 -17.73 -1.91 15.96
N SER A 598 -18.42 -2.69 16.81
CA SER A 598 -18.84 -4.05 16.47
C SER A 598 -19.88 -4.08 15.34
N ALA A 599 -20.84 -3.15 15.37
CA ALA A 599 -21.88 -3.04 14.37
C ALA A 599 -21.32 -2.67 12.99
N GLU A 600 -20.49 -1.63 12.93
CA GLU A 600 -19.87 -1.20 11.66
C GLU A 600 -18.93 -2.27 11.11
N PHE A 601 -18.15 -2.95 11.96
CA PHE A 601 -17.27 -4.03 11.52
C PHE A 601 -18.06 -5.21 10.91
N ILE A 602 -19.07 -5.70 11.61
CA ILE A 602 -19.88 -6.86 11.16
C ILE A 602 -20.64 -6.49 9.89
N ASN A 603 -21.26 -5.32 9.83
CA ASN A 603 -22.00 -4.85 8.66
C ASN A 603 -21.10 -4.68 7.44
N THR A 604 -19.89 -4.10 7.62
CA THR A 604 -18.92 -3.92 6.54
C THR A 604 -18.41 -5.25 6.01
N PHE A 605 -18.09 -6.20 6.90
CA PHE A 605 -17.61 -7.52 6.50
C PHE A 605 -18.69 -8.33 5.76
N LEU A 606 -19.91 -8.35 6.29
CA LEU A 606 -21.02 -9.07 5.70
C LEU A 606 -21.63 -8.38 4.47
N GLN A 607 -21.17 -7.17 4.16
CA GLN A 607 -21.69 -6.32 3.07
C GLN A 607 -23.21 -6.12 3.14
N TYR A 608 -23.77 -6.19 4.33
CA TYR A 608 -25.20 -6.06 4.61
C TYR A 608 -25.41 -5.47 6.00
N GLN A 609 -26.41 -4.57 6.14
CA GLN A 609 -26.73 -3.96 7.45
C GLN A 609 -27.50 -4.94 8.33
N VAL A 610 -26.78 -5.81 9.02
CA VAL A 610 -27.36 -6.81 9.95
C VAL A 610 -27.61 -6.19 11.33
N ILE A 611 -26.66 -5.35 11.80
CA ILE A 611 -26.79 -4.64 13.08
C ILE A 611 -27.20 -3.19 12.78
N PRO A 612 -28.25 -2.63 13.45
CA PRO A 612 -28.76 -1.31 13.10
C PRO A 612 -27.78 -0.20 13.52
N VAL A 613 -27.25 0.54 12.57
CA VAL A 613 -26.46 1.77 12.78
C VAL A 613 -27.21 3.03 12.33
N GLY A 614 -28.26 2.85 11.55
CA GLY A 614 -29.15 3.89 11.04
C GLY A 614 -28.54 4.75 9.93
N GLU A 615 -29.38 5.24 9.03
CA GLU A 615 -28.94 6.15 7.95
C GLU A 615 -28.71 7.58 8.49
N PRO A 616 -27.88 8.41 7.82
CA PRO A 616 -27.73 9.82 8.16
C PRO A 616 -29.07 10.55 8.21
N LEU A 617 -29.23 11.45 9.19
CA LEU A 617 -30.41 12.31 9.25
C LEU A 617 -30.37 13.44 8.23
N ILE A 618 -29.16 14.01 8.03
CA ILE A 618 -28.92 15.03 7.02
C ILE A 618 -28.30 14.31 5.82
N LYS A 619 -29.11 14.07 4.78
CA LYS A 619 -28.60 13.62 3.49
C LYS A 619 -28.11 14.85 2.73
N GLU A 620 -26.94 14.79 2.13
CA GLU A 620 -26.50 15.82 1.20
C GLU A 620 -27.61 16.02 0.14
N LYS A 621 -28.14 17.23 0.07
CA LYS A 621 -28.97 17.61 -1.07
C LYS A 621 -28.00 17.75 -2.23
N VAL A 622 -27.90 16.71 -3.05
CA VAL A 622 -27.34 16.85 -4.39
C VAL A 622 -28.06 18.02 -5.05
N SER A 623 -27.32 19.08 -5.38
CA SER A 623 -27.88 20.27 -5.96
C SER A 623 -28.63 19.92 -7.25
N ALA A 624 -29.62 20.68 -7.60
CA ALA A 624 -30.33 20.43 -8.85
C ALA A 624 -29.42 20.57 -10.09
N ALA A 625 -28.31 21.28 -9.95
CA ALA A 625 -27.21 21.34 -10.94
C ALA A 625 -26.43 20.03 -11.04
N ASP A 626 -26.25 19.28 -9.92
CA ASP A 626 -25.60 17.97 -9.90
C ASP A 626 -26.57 16.84 -10.32
N LYS A 627 -27.86 17.12 -10.48
CA LYS A 627 -28.87 16.17 -10.98
C LYS A 627 -29.04 16.18 -12.50
N ALA A 628 -28.43 17.11 -13.21
CA ALA A 628 -28.27 16.98 -14.63
C ALA A 628 -27.33 15.80 -14.86
N GLU A 629 -27.86 14.69 -15.35
CA GLU A 629 -26.99 13.57 -15.77
C GLU A 629 -25.90 14.15 -16.70
N PRO A 630 -24.62 13.89 -16.40
CA PRO A 630 -23.57 14.38 -17.27
C PRO A 630 -23.83 13.86 -18.69
N PRO A 631 -23.54 14.65 -19.73
CA PRO A 631 -23.88 14.28 -21.12
C PRO A 631 -23.18 13.00 -21.57
N CYS A 632 -22.18 12.51 -20.81
CA CYS A 632 -21.48 11.25 -21.03
C CYS A 632 -20.95 10.68 -19.68
N LEU A 633 -20.48 9.44 -19.68
CA LEU A 633 -19.85 8.84 -18.50
C LEU A 633 -18.55 9.55 -18.16
N LEU A 634 -18.33 9.86 -16.88
CA LEU A 634 -17.12 10.52 -16.40
C LEU A 634 -16.26 9.53 -15.57
N PHE A 635 -14.99 9.43 -15.92
CA PHE A 635 -14.05 8.55 -15.25
C PHE A 635 -12.82 9.33 -14.77
N THR A 636 -12.32 9.03 -13.57
CA THR A 636 -11.07 9.65 -13.08
C THR A 636 -9.85 8.90 -13.57
N SER A 637 -8.83 9.63 -14.04
CA SER A 637 -7.54 9.08 -14.45
C SER A 637 -6.75 8.45 -13.30
N ARG A 638 -7.06 8.87 -12.06
CA ARG A 638 -6.33 8.46 -10.85
C ARG A 638 -6.67 7.05 -10.37
N ARG A 639 -7.64 6.38 -10.99
CA ARG A 639 -8.12 5.04 -10.60
C ARG A 639 -7.93 4.05 -11.74
N SER A 640 -7.13 3.00 -11.49
CA SER A 640 -6.88 1.96 -12.49
C SER A 640 -8.12 1.18 -12.90
N SER A 641 -9.08 0.98 -11.98
CA SER A 641 -10.38 0.37 -12.27
C SER A 641 -11.23 1.22 -13.22
N ALA A 642 -11.24 2.55 -13.04
CA ALA A 642 -11.91 3.47 -13.96
C ALA A 642 -11.30 3.39 -15.36
N LEU A 643 -9.96 3.39 -15.45
CA LEU A 643 -9.24 3.27 -16.71
C LEU A 643 -9.50 1.93 -17.42
N ARG A 644 -9.68 0.83 -16.67
CA ARG A 644 -10.04 -0.46 -17.26
C ARG A 644 -11.44 -0.46 -17.84
N LYS A 645 -12.41 0.16 -17.14
CA LYS A 645 -13.75 0.34 -17.70
C LYS A 645 -13.68 1.10 -19.02
N VAL A 646 -12.87 2.18 -19.07
CA VAL A 646 -12.64 2.95 -20.29
C VAL A 646 -11.95 2.13 -21.37
N ALA A 647 -10.93 1.35 -21.02
CA ALA A 647 -10.24 0.46 -21.98
C ALA A 647 -11.19 -0.60 -22.54
N LYS A 648 -12.07 -1.17 -21.71
CA LYS A 648 -13.14 -2.08 -22.15
C LYS A 648 -14.14 -1.39 -23.09
N MET A 649 -14.56 -0.17 -22.78
CA MET A 649 -15.41 0.62 -23.66
C MET A 649 -14.74 0.87 -25.01
N LEU A 650 -13.45 1.22 -25.02
CA LEU A 650 -12.66 1.35 -26.26
C LEU A 650 -12.63 0.02 -27.03
N ASP A 651 -12.39 -1.09 -26.34
CA ASP A 651 -12.38 -2.44 -26.95
C ASP A 651 -13.76 -2.86 -27.48
N GLU A 652 -14.84 -2.33 -26.95
CA GLU A 652 -16.23 -2.49 -27.40
C GLU A 652 -16.63 -1.52 -28.52
N GLY A 653 -15.72 -0.60 -28.92
CA GLY A 653 -15.94 0.32 -30.02
C GLY A 653 -16.50 1.70 -29.62
N CYS A 654 -16.52 2.02 -28.34
CA CYS A 654 -16.88 3.35 -27.85
C CYS A 654 -15.84 4.41 -28.21
N VAL A 655 -16.26 5.68 -28.22
CA VAL A 655 -15.42 6.86 -28.48
C VAL A 655 -15.34 7.71 -27.22
N VAL A 656 -14.12 7.92 -26.71
CA VAL A 656 -13.87 8.52 -25.39
C VAL A 656 -12.97 9.73 -25.48
N GLY A 657 -13.20 10.73 -24.61
CA GLY A 657 -12.28 11.82 -24.36
C GLY A 657 -11.18 11.39 -23.40
N VAL A 658 -9.91 11.56 -23.77
CA VAL A 658 -8.74 11.10 -22.98
C VAL A 658 -7.72 12.22 -22.81
N PRO A 659 -7.01 12.27 -21.66
CA PRO A 659 -5.87 13.15 -21.47
C PRO A 659 -4.67 12.64 -22.28
N THR A 660 -3.83 13.55 -22.76
CA THR A 660 -2.53 13.23 -23.37
C THR A 660 -1.42 14.08 -22.73
N ASP A 661 -0.19 13.87 -23.14
CA ASP A 661 0.96 14.70 -22.77
C ASP A 661 0.89 16.15 -23.30
N THR A 662 0.02 16.43 -24.29
CA THR A 662 -0.22 17.75 -24.84
C THR A 662 -1.59 18.30 -24.42
N VAL A 663 -2.60 18.14 -25.23
CA VAL A 663 -4.00 18.57 -24.98
C VAL A 663 -4.92 17.35 -24.95
N TYR A 664 -6.14 17.49 -24.45
CA TYR A 664 -7.11 16.40 -24.49
C TYR A 664 -7.40 15.94 -25.92
N ALA A 665 -7.64 14.65 -26.07
CA ALA A 665 -7.92 14.04 -27.36
C ALA A 665 -9.18 13.16 -27.30
N VAL A 666 -9.81 12.96 -28.45
CA VAL A 666 -10.84 11.96 -28.69
C VAL A 666 -10.17 10.70 -29.21
N ALA A 667 -10.41 9.57 -28.57
CA ALA A 667 -9.84 8.27 -28.87
C ALA A 667 -10.92 7.25 -29.20
N GLY A 668 -10.65 6.38 -30.17
CA GLY A 668 -11.46 5.21 -30.51
C GLY A 668 -10.58 4.05 -30.96
N SER A 669 -10.97 2.82 -30.60
CA SER A 669 -10.17 1.64 -30.91
C SER A 669 -10.05 1.41 -32.42
N CYS A 670 -8.82 1.15 -32.87
CA CYS A 670 -8.57 0.79 -34.26
C CYS A 670 -9.03 -0.63 -34.64
N LYS A 671 -9.50 -1.44 -33.70
CA LYS A 671 -10.16 -2.72 -34.00
C LYS A 671 -11.54 -2.54 -34.66
N HIS A 672 -12.17 -1.37 -34.45
CA HIS A 672 -13.52 -1.05 -34.88
C HIS A 672 -13.53 0.11 -35.89
N PRO A 673 -13.76 -0.15 -37.21
CA PRO A 673 -13.89 0.91 -38.20
C PRO A 673 -14.94 1.97 -37.88
N GLU A 674 -16.03 1.54 -37.24
CA GLU A 674 -17.16 2.44 -36.89
C GLU A 674 -16.75 3.46 -35.80
N SER A 675 -15.88 3.10 -34.87
CA SER A 675 -15.32 4.04 -33.89
C SER A 675 -14.57 5.18 -34.57
N ILE A 676 -13.78 4.87 -35.58
CA ILE A 676 -13.02 5.86 -36.33
C ILE A 676 -13.96 6.79 -37.10
N LYS A 677 -14.99 6.24 -37.77
CA LYS A 677 -16.02 7.03 -38.42
C LYS A 677 -16.76 7.94 -37.41
N LYS A 678 -17.06 7.42 -36.23
CA LYS A 678 -17.68 8.20 -35.13
C LYS A 678 -16.81 9.38 -34.72
N ILE A 679 -15.46 9.23 -34.65
CA ILE A 679 -14.55 10.36 -34.34
C ILE A 679 -14.70 11.47 -35.39
N TYR A 680 -14.75 11.13 -36.69
CA TYR A 680 -14.96 12.12 -37.75
C TYR A 680 -16.28 12.85 -37.58
N MET A 681 -17.36 12.14 -37.28
CA MET A 681 -18.70 12.73 -37.06
C MET A 681 -18.75 13.61 -35.81
N VAL A 682 -18.23 13.13 -34.69
CA VAL A 682 -18.20 13.87 -33.40
C VAL A 682 -17.51 15.22 -33.57
N LYS A 683 -16.39 15.26 -34.29
CA LYS A 683 -15.59 16.46 -34.49
C LYS A 683 -16.07 17.33 -35.65
N GLY A 684 -16.95 16.84 -36.52
CA GLY A 684 -17.22 17.47 -37.81
C GLY A 684 -15.95 17.60 -38.69
N ARG A 685 -15.07 16.57 -38.61
CA ARG A 685 -13.74 16.59 -39.25
C ARG A 685 -13.89 16.17 -40.71
N PRO A 686 -13.34 16.97 -41.66
CA PRO A 686 -13.30 16.57 -43.08
C PRO A 686 -12.42 15.31 -43.27
N ALA A 687 -12.86 14.42 -44.18
CA ALA A 687 -12.15 13.16 -44.46
C ALA A 687 -10.74 13.36 -44.99
N GLU A 688 -10.45 14.49 -45.62
CA GLU A 688 -9.14 14.89 -46.13
C GLU A 688 -8.13 15.20 -45.04
N LYS A 689 -8.57 15.38 -43.80
CA LYS A 689 -7.70 15.58 -42.63
C LYS A 689 -7.57 14.28 -41.86
N PRO A 690 -6.57 13.42 -42.14
CA PRO A 690 -6.50 12.09 -41.50
C PRO A 690 -6.30 12.15 -39.99
N ILE A 691 -6.73 11.08 -39.33
CA ILE A 691 -6.56 10.88 -37.88
C ILE A 691 -5.24 10.18 -37.61
N CYS A 692 -4.60 10.49 -36.49
CA CYS A 692 -3.34 9.92 -36.04
C CYS A 692 -3.56 8.54 -35.38
N LEU A 693 -2.62 7.62 -35.57
CA LEU A 693 -2.53 6.35 -34.87
C LEU A 693 -1.72 6.54 -33.60
N CYS A 694 -2.27 6.15 -32.48
CA CYS A 694 -1.62 6.19 -31.17
C CYS A 694 -1.23 4.78 -30.71
N LEU A 695 0.00 4.66 -30.22
CA LEU A 695 0.58 3.43 -29.69
C LEU A 695 0.98 3.65 -28.23
N SER A 696 1.05 2.56 -27.45
CA SER A 696 1.49 2.61 -26.05
C SER A 696 2.99 2.86 -25.91
N ASN A 697 3.79 2.28 -26.83
CA ASN A 697 5.24 2.43 -26.86
C ASN A 697 5.80 2.06 -28.25
N LEU A 698 7.09 2.31 -28.48
CA LEU A 698 7.76 1.94 -29.72
C LEU A 698 7.94 0.43 -29.92
N ASP A 699 7.99 -0.35 -28.87
CA ASP A 699 8.15 -1.81 -28.96
C ASP A 699 6.94 -2.45 -29.63
N GLN A 700 5.76 -1.88 -29.43
CA GLN A 700 4.53 -2.31 -30.12
C GLN A 700 4.67 -2.14 -31.64
N LEU A 701 5.34 -1.07 -32.09
CA LEU A 701 5.62 -0.85 -33.51
C LEU A 701 6.76 -1.76 -34.00
N ALA A 702 7.82 -1.93 -33.21
CA ALA A 702 8.94 -2.78 -33.55
C ALA A 702 8.55 -4.26 -33.70
N ALA A 703 7.55 -4.71 -32.91
CA ALA A 703 7.06 -6.09 -32.95
C ALA A 703 6.46 -6.48 -34.31
N VAL A 704 5.93 -5.54 -35.07
CA VAL A 704 5.37 -5.78 -36.43
C VAL A 704 6.35 -5.53 -37.56
N ASN A 705 7.56 -5.12 -37.19
CA ASN A 705 8.70 -4.93 -38.11
C ASN A 705 8.35 -4.18 -39.43
N PRO A 706 7.88 -2.92 -39.33
CA PRO A 706 7.59 -2.13 -40.52
C PRO A 706 8.87 -1.90 -41.36
N PRO A 707 8.76 -1.76 -42.67
CA PRO A 707 9.92 -1.57 -43.56
C PRO A 707 10.44 -0.12 -43.46
N PHE A 708 10.85 0.30 -42.29
CA PHE A 708 11.41 1.63 -42.03
C PHE A 708 12.95 1.57 -42.11
N SER A 709 13.55 2.63 -42.64
CA SER A 709 14.99 2.78 -42.66
C SER A 709 15.57 2.96 -41.25
N ASP A 710 16.86 2.67 -41.10
CA ASP A 710 17.60 2.91 -39.86
C ASP A 710 17.52 4.40 -39.45
N LEU A 711 17.48 5.32 -40.39
CA LEU A 711 17.36 6.75 -40.12
C LEU A 711 16.00 7.11 -39.54
N LEU A 712 14.92 6.57 -40.10
CA LEU A 712 13.58 6.77 -39.60
C LEU A 712 13.44 6.18 -38.17
N TRP A 713 13.97 4.97 -37.92
CA TRP A 713 13.96 4.35 -36.62
C TRP A 713 14.71 5.16 -35.55
N ASN A 714 15.94 5.62 -35.89
CA ASN A 714 16.75 6.43 -34.97
C ASN A 714 16.11 7.79 -34.71
N PHE A 715 15.47 8.39 -35.69
CA PHE A 715 14.72 9.62 -35.49
C PHE A 715 13.51 9.41 -34.59
N MET A 716 12.69 8.39 -34.84
CA MET A 716 11.52 8.07 -34.01
C MET A 716 11.89 7.74 -32.56
N ARG A 717 13.00 7.04 -32.33
CA ARG A 717 13.50 6.76 -30.96
C ARG A 717 13.89 8.01 -30.20
N ARG A 718 14.25 9.10 -30.88
CA ARG A 718 14.55 10.38 -30.24
C ARG A 718 13.31 11.24 -30.03
N CYS A 719 12.28 11.04 -30.85
CA CYS A 719 11.02 11.76 -30.78
C CYS A 719 10.02 11.17 -29.79
N TYR A 720 10.13 9.87 -29.45
CA TYR A 720 9.14 9.14 -28.66
C TYR A 720 9.72 8.57 -27.36
N PRO A 721 8.91 8.57 -26.27
CA PRO A 721 7.57 9.17 -26.17
C PRO A 721 7.63 10.71 -26.12
N GLY A 722 6.55 11.40 -26.59
CA GLY A 722 6.48 12.86 -26.49
C GLY A 722 5.50 13.54 -27.44
N GLY A 723 5.56 14.88 -27.43
CA GLY A 723 4.68 15.78 -28.16
C GLY A 723 4.95 15.90 -29.66
N ILE A 724 5.60 14.90 -30.27
CA ILE A 724 5.89 14.84 -31.71
C ILE A 724 5.06 13.72 -32.35
N SER A 725 4.55 13.96 -33.54
CA SER A 725 3.80 12.99 -34.35
C SER A 725 4.50 12.83 -35.69
N CYS A 726 4.94 11.62 -36.06
CA CYS A 726 5.65 11.34 -37.30
C CYS A 726 4.71 10.78 -38.37
N VAL A 727 4.71 11.40 -39.53
CA VAL A 727 4.01 10.88 -40.74
C VAL A 727 4.98 9.97 -41.49
N VAL A 728 4.62 8.69 -41.58
CA VAL A 728 5.45 7.62 -42.15
C VAL A 728 4.75 6.88 -43.29
N PRO A 729 5.44 6.07 -44.11
CA PRO A 729 4.83 5.28 -45.16
C PRO A 729 3.85 4.26 -44.60
N LYS A 730 2.66 4.17 -45.21
CA LYS A 730 1.61 3.19 -44.88
C LYS A 730 1.93 1.86 -45.58
N GLY A 731 1.59 0.74 -44.94
CA GLY A 731 1.84 -0.59 -45.48
C GLY A 731 1.06 -1.69 -44.78
N GLU A 732 1.18 -2.92 -45.25
CA GLU A 732 0.49 -4.11 -44.75
C GLU A 732 0.85 -4.44 -43.29
N TRP A 733 1.96 -3.93 -42.77
CA TRP A 733 2.38 -4.07 -41.35
C TRP A 733 1.33 -3.55 -40.36
N LEU A 734 0.46 -2.64 -40.79
CA LEU A 734 -0.64 -2.12 -39.97
C LEU A 734 -1.70 -3.20 -39.64
N ARG A 735 -1.89 -4.17 -40.52
CA ARG A 735 -2.79 -5.30 -40.26
C ARG A 735 -2.25 -6.19 -39.13
N ASN A 736 -0.92 -6.40 -39.12
CA ASN A 736 -0.23 -7.16 -38.07
C ASN A 736 -0.26 -6.40 -36.72
N LEU A 737 -0.45 -5.08 -36.75
CA LEU A 737 -0.62 -4.25 -35.57
C LEU A 737 -2.06 -4.34 -34.98
N GLY A 738 -2.97 -5.06 -35.65
CA GLY A 738 -4.33 -5.30 -35.20
C GLY A 738 -5.38 -4.32 -35.74
N LEU A 739 -5.05 -3.53 -36.76
CA LEU A 739 -6.01 -2.57 -37.34
C LEU A 739 -7.07 -3.20 -38.24
N GLY A 740 -6.85 -4.38 -38.81
CA GLY A 740 -7.81 -5.02 -39.73
C GLY A 740 -8.29 -4.09 -40.85
N ASP A 741 -9.60 -3.98 -41.01
CA ASP A 741 -10.24 -3.11 -42.01
C ASP A 741 -10.16 -1.63 -41.69
N SER A 742 -9.83 -1.28 -40.44
CA SER A 742 -9.66 0.11 -40.00
C SER A 742 -8.49 0.83 -40.68
N VAL A 743 -7.56 0.08 -41.30
CA VAL A 743 -6.47 0.62 -42.12
C VAL A 743 -7.01 1.61 -43.16
N ASN A 744 -8.20 1.38 -43.70
CA ASN A 744 -8.76 2.24 -44.75
C ASN A 744 -9.25 3.60 -44.22
N TYR A 745 -9.45 3.75 -42.93
CA TYR A 745 -10.02 4.95 -42.30
C TYR A 745 -9.00 5.77 -41.51
N VAL A 746 -7.75 5.25 -41.31
CA VAL A 746 -6.67 5.94 -40.61
C VAL A 746 -5.57 6.33 -41.57
N GLY A 747 -5.11 7.57 -41.51
CA GLY A 747 -4.10 8.05 -42.45
C GLY A 747 -4.64 8.36 -43.87
N THR A 748 -3.73 8.51 -44.81
CA THR A 748 -4.04 8.63 -46.27
C THR A 748 -3.86 7.27 -46.95
N GLU A 749 -4.01 7.19 -48.27
CA GLU A 749 -3.69 5.96 -49.01
C GLU A 749 -2.23 5.52 -48.88
N LYS A 750 -1.30 6.47 -48.77
CA LYS A 750 0.16 6.23 -48.83
C LYS A 750 0.89 6.50 -47.52
N SER A 751 0.25 7.19 -46.57
CA SER A 751 0.90 7.63 -45.34
C SER A 751 0.01 7.52 -44.11
N ILE A 752 0.62 7.37 -42.97
CA ILE A 752 -0.04 7.33 -41.66
C ILE A 752 0.74 8.16 -40.64
N CYS A 753 0.03 8.92 -39.84
CA CYS A 753 0.61 9.64 -38.73
C CYS A 753 0.65 8.72 -37.50
N ILE A 754 1.81 8.53 -36.88
CA ILE A 754 2.01 7.76 -35.67
C ILE A 754 2.37 8.69 -34.53
N ARG A 755 1.88 8.38 -33.32
CA ARG A 755 2.24 9.06 -32.08
C ARG A 755 2.39 8.07 -30.96
N VAL A 756 3.40 8.28 -30.13
CA VAL A 756 3.58 7.64 -28.81
C VAL A 756 3.64 8.75 -27.77
N PRO A 757 2.51 9.10 -27.13
CA PRO A 757 2.46 10.19 -26.15
C PRO A 757 3.23 9.85 -24.88
N ASP A 758 3.82 10.85 -24.24
CA ASP A 758 4.39 10.73 -22.88
C ASP A 758 3.28 10.90 -21.81
N SER A 759 2.29 10.01 -21.87
CA SER A 759 1.13 9.97 -21.00
C SER A 759 0.92 8.56 -20.48
N SER A 760 1.14 8.36 -19.19
CA SER A 760 0.94 7.07 -18.51
C SER A 760 -0.51 6.59 -18.61
N VAL A 761 -1.49 7.50 -18.53
CA VAL A 761 -2.92 7.20 -18.67
C VAL A 761 -3.21 6.64 -20.06
N LEU A 762 -2.77 7.33 -21.09
CA LEU A 762 -3.06 6.91 -22.46
C LEU A 762 -2.25 5.67 -22.85
N ALA A 763 -0.99 5.55 -22.44
CA ALA A 763 -0.19 4.36 -22.64
C ALA A 763 -0.85 3.12 -22.02
N TYR A 764 -1.42 3.26 -20.80
CA TYR A 764 -2.15 2.18 -20.16
C TYR A 764 -3.43 1.80 -20.90
N LEU A 765 -4.26 2.78 -21.30
CA LEU A 765 -5.47 2.51 -22.08
C LEU A 765 -5.13 1.78 -23.39
N VAL A 766 -4.13 2.24 -24.13
CA VAL A 766 -3.70 1.64 -25.40
C VAL A 766 -3.08 0.24 -25.20
N SER A 767 -2.40 0.00 -24.10
CA SER A 767 -1.86 -1.35 -23.78
C SER A 767 -2.98 -2.39 -23.58
N LEU A 768 -4.13 -1.96 -23.07
CA LEU A 768 -5.29 -2.82 -22.83
C LEU A 768 -6.19 -2.97 -24.06
N SER A 769 -6.54 -1.86 -24.72
CA SER A 769 -7.49 -1.86 -25.85
C SER A 769 -6.83 -2.14 -27.20
N GLY A 770 -5.49 -2.10 -27.27
CA GLY A 770 -4.74 -2.08 -28.53
C GLY A 770 -4.63 -0.66 -29.12
N PRO A 771 -4.07 -0.51 -30.34
CA PRO A 771 -3.89 0.78 -30.98
C PRO A 771 -5.20 1.56 -31.12
N VAL A 772 -5.16 2.89 -30.86
CA VAL A 772 -6.31 3.78 -30.97
C VAL A 772 -6.10 4.87 -32.02
N ALA A 773 -7.16 5.25 -32.67
CA ALA A 773 -7.22 6.44 -33.50
C ALA A 773 -7.38 7.66 -32.58
N LEU A 774 -6.56 8.69 -32.76
CA LEU A 774 -6.46 9.82 -31.85
C LEU A 774 -6.57 11.15 -32.58
N SER A 775 -7.38 12.07 -32.05
CA SER A 775 -7.46 13.46 -32.53
C SER A 775 -7.74 14.41 -31.36
N SER A 776 -7.26 15.68 -31.39
CA SER A 776 -7.54 16.64 -30.31
C SER A 776 -9.06 16.73 -29.99
N ALA A 777 -9.40 16.92 -28.70
CA ALA A 777 -10.78 16.87 -28.24
C ALA A 777 -11.51 18.22 -28.36
N ASN A 778 -11.56 18.77 -29.59
CA ASN A 778 -12.26 20.00 -29.95
C ASN A 778 -13.03 19.82 -31.27
N PRO A 779 -14.09 20.58 -31.50
CA PRO A 779 -14.67 20.67 -32.84
C PRO A 779 -13.63 21.08 -33.88
N SER A 780 -13.77 20.64 -35.13
CA SER A 780 -12.75 20.90 -36.15
C SER A 780 -12.58 22.42 -36.40
N GLY A 781 -11.40 22.95 -36.12
CA GLY A 781 -11.10 24.38 -36.23
C GLY A 781 -11.36 25.21 -34.97
N GLY A 782 -11.82 24.59 -33.88
CA GLY A 782 -11.94 25.21 -32.56
C GLY A 782 -10.65 25.16 -31.75
N ASP A 783 -10.64 25.85 -30.61
CA ASP A 783 -9.52 25.90 -29.70
C ASP A 783 -9.22 24.51 -29.08
N ASP A 784 -7.97 24.22 -28.83
CA ASP A 784 -7.52 22.98 -28.21
C ASP A 784 -8.04 22.88 -26.77
N SER A 785 -8.60 21.73 -26.37
CA SER A 785 -9.13 21.49 -25.04
C SER A 785 -8.01 21.15 -24.05
N THR A 786 -7.74 22.06 -23.12
CA THR A 786 -6.69 21.92 -22.10
C THR A 786 -7.20 21.43 -20.74
N HIS A 787 -8.52 21.29 -20.57
CA HIS A 787 -9.15 20.76 -19.36
C HIS A 787 -10.31 19.82 -19.76
N HIS A 788 -10.56 18.80 -18.95
CA HIS A 788 -11.66 17.85 -19.24
C HIS A 788 -13.03 18.51 -19.32
N ASP A 789 -13.28 19.58 -18.54
CA ASP A 789 -14.54 20.33 -18.63
C ASP A 789 -14.76 20.97 -20.01
N MET A 790 -13.68 21.41 -20.68
CA MET A 790 -13.77 21.92 -22.05
C MET A 790 -14.23 20.82 -23.01
N VAL A 791 -13.75 19.59 -22.81
CA VAL A 791 -14.17 18.42 -23.60
C VAL A 791 -15.64 18.09 -23.34
N ILE A 792 -16.05 18.05 -22.08
CA ILE A 792 -17.43 17.78 -21.66
C ILE A 792 -18.37 18.83 -22.24
N ASN A 793 -18.02 20.11 -22.13
CA ASN A 793 -18.86 21.22 -22.60
C ASN A 793 -18.95 21.29 -24.14
N SER A 794 -17.92 20.88 -24.87
CA SER A 794 -17.88 21.00 -26.33
C SER A 794 -18.30 19.74 -27.08
N LEU A 795 -18.05 18.57 -26.53
CA LEU A 795 -18.27 17.28 -27.19
C LEU A 795 -18.96 16.23 -26.33
N GLY A 796 -19.23 16.52 -25.04
CA GLY A 796 -19.76 15.54 -24.09
C GLY A 796 -21.03 14.83 -24.54
N ASP A 797 -21.93 15.54 -25.21
CA ASP A 797 -23.17 15.01 -25.79
C ASP A 797 -22.98 13.99 -26.95
N LYS A 798 -21.77 13.90 -27.48
CA LYS A 798 -21.41 13.03 -28.61
C LYS A 798 -20.40 11.94 -28.24
N LEU A 799 -19.82 12.02 -27.03
CA LEU A 799 -18.86 11.05 -26.52
C LEU A 799 -19.55 10.03 -25.61
N ASP A 800 -19.02 8.82 -25.57
CA ASP A 800 -19.53 7.78 -24.68
C ASP A 800 -18.99 7.98 -23.24
N ALA A 801 -17.76 8.50 -23.13
CA ALA A 801 -17.14 8.79 -21.85
C ALA A 801 -16.04 9.86 -21.96
N VAL A 802 -15.66 10.46 -20.81
CA VAL A 802 -14.50 11.35 -20.70
C VAL A 802 -13.66 10.94 -19.48
N VAL A 803 -12.34 10.82 -19.67
CA VAL A 803 -11.38 10.60 -18.58
C VAL A 803 -10.94 11.94 -18.03
N CYS A 804 -11.31 12.22 -16.78
CA CYS A 804 -11.03 13.46 -16.08
C CYS A 804 -9.64 13.39 -15.41
N ASP A 805 -8.70 14.22 -15.86
CA ASP A 805 -7.31 14.31 -15.36
C ASP A 805 -6.91 15.74 -14.94
N GLY A 806 -7.85 16.68 -14.96
CA GLY A 806 -7.57 18.09 -14.68
C GLY A 806 -7.05 18.84 -15.91
N THR A 807 -6.13 19.78 -15.67
CA THR A 807 -5.51 20.60 -16.72
C THR A 807 -4.39 19.82 -17.42
N SER A 808 -4.32 19.93 -18.75
CA SER A 808 -3.24 19.35 -19.56
C SER A 808 -1.91 20.06 -19.31
N ASN A 809 -0.79 19.38 -19.56
CA ASN A 809 0.55 19.93 -19.37
C ASN A 809 0.89 21.03 -20.39
N GLU A 810 0.33 20.95 -21.59
CA GLU A 810 0.57 21.88 -22.69
C GLU A 810 -0.71 22.60 -23.12
N LEU A 811 -0.56 23.76 -23.72
CA LEU A 811 -1.68 24.58 -24.21
C LEU A 811 -1.97 24.33 -25.70
N VAL A 812 -1.07 23.65 -26.40
CA VAL A 812 -1.12 23.44 -27.84
C VAL A 812 -0.88 21.95 -28.16
N ALA A 813 -1.53 21.46 -29.20
CA ALA A 813 -1.39 20.07 -29.68
C ALA A 813 0.03 19.76 -30.21
N SER A 814 0.30 18.49 -30.49
CA SER A 814 1.61 17.99 -30.93
C SER A 814 2.13 18.62 -32.24
N THR A 815 3.46 18.67 -32.39
CA THR A 815 4.12 18.99 -33.64
C THR A 815 4.03 17.80 -34.58
N VAL A 816 3.64 18.04 -35.87
CA VAL A 816 3.46 16.98 -36.88
C VAL A 816 4.52 17.08 -37.94
N VAL A 817 5.39 16.08 -37.99
CA VAL A 817 6.55 16.00 -38.87
C VAL A 817 6.28 15.06 -40.04
N ASN A 818 6.54 15.48 -41.24
CA ASN A 818 6.51 14.63 -42.43
C ASN A 818 7.86 13.94 -42.63
N CYS A 819 7.90 12.63 -42.42
CA CYS A 819 9.10 11.80 -42.54
C CYS A 819 9.14 10.97 -43.84
N LEU A 820 8.24 11.23 -44.83
CA LEU A 820 8.16 10.44 -46.05
C LEU A 820 9.41 10.52 -46.92
N LYS A 821 10.18 11.61 -46.80
CA LYS A 821 11.44 11.85 -47.51
C LYS A 821 12.65 11.86 -46.58
N ILE A 822 12.55 11.22 -45.46
CA ILE A 822 13.62 11.21 -44.44
C ILE A 822 14.89 10.56 -44.97
N ASP A 823 14.79 9.56 -45.86
CA ASP A 823 15.91 8.86 -46.48
C ASP A 823 16.62 9.71 -47.56
N GLU A 824 15.92 10.75 -48.06
CA GLU A 824 16.51 11.79 -48.92
C GLU A 824 17.23 12.88 -48.08
N GLY A 825 17.25 12.72 -46.74
CA GLY A 825 17.85 13.67 -45.82
C GLY A 825 16.97 14.88 -45.51
N VAL A 826 15.66 14.84 -45.83
CA VAL A 826 14.73 15.97 -45.70
C VAL A 826 13.53 15.58 -44.83
N ILE A 827 13.21 16.43 -43.86
CA ILE A 827 11.95 16.41 -43.12
C ILE A 827 11.20 17.72 -43.38
N THR A 828 9.86 17.69 -43.30
CA THR A 828 9.01 18.88 -43.43
C THR A 828 7.95 18.87 -42.37
N TYR A 829 7.24 20.00 -42.15
CA TYR A 829 6.27 20.15 -41.08
C TYR A 829 4.88 20.36 -41.63
N PHE A 830 3.90 19.56 -41.20
CA PHE A 830 2.48 19.81 -41.43
C PHE A 830 1.92 20.82 -40.41
N ARG A 831 2.48 20.82 -39.20
CA ARG A 831 2.10 21.71 -38.11
C ARG A 831 3.25 21.79 -37.11
N ILE A 832 3.57 22.97 -36.64
CA ILE A 832 4.41 23.21 -35.47
C ILE A 832 3.45 23.36 -34.28
N GLY A 833 3.64 22.57 -33.24
CA GLY A 833 2.83 22.52 -32.02
C GLY A 833 3.67 22.76 -30.78
N CYS A 834 3.43 21.98 -29.72
CA CYS A 834 4.11 22.13 -28.40
C CYS A 834 5.64 21.95 -28.49
N THR A 835 6.15 21.14 -29.42
CA THR A 835 7.60 20.96 -29.60
C THR A 835 8.10 21.93 -30.65
N PRO A 836 9.05 22.85 -30.34
CA PRO A 836 9.64 23.79 -31.29
C PRO A 836 10.38 23.09 -32.45
N GLN A 837 10.40 23.74 -33.58
CA GLN A 837 11.04 23.20 -34.79
C GLN A 837 12.52 22.91 -34.58
N GLU A 838 13.24 23.80 -33.87
CA GLU A 838 14.67 23.64 -33.61
C GLU A 838 15.00 22.37 -32.83
N VAL A 839 14.12 21.96 -31.92
CA VAL A 839 14.29 20.74 -31.16
C VAL A 839 14.13 19.51 -32.06
N VAL A 840 13.13 19.53 -32.94
CA VAL A 840 12.88 18.44 -33.91
C VAL A 840 14.01 18.33 -34.91
N ASP A 841 14.48 19.47 -35.44
CA ASP A 841 15.62 19.52 -36.36
C ASP A 841 16.90 19.00 -35.66
N GLY A 842 17.09 19.35 -34.38
CA GLY A 842 18.18 18.80 -33.55
C GLY A 842 18.14 17.28 -33.40
N HIS A 843 16.96 16.71 -33.21
CA HIS A 843 16.77 15.24 -33.16
C HIS A 843 17.10 14.59 -34.52
N PHE A 844 16.74 15.25 -35.60
CA PHE A 844 17.01 14.76 -36.96
C PHE A 844 18.49 14.77 -37.28
N GLU A 845 19.21 15.86 -37.03
CA GLU A 845 20.65 15.94 -37.24
C GLU A 845 21.42 14.97 -36.35
N ALA A 846 20.99 14.77 -35.11
CA ALA A 846 21.57 13.77 -34.23
C ALA A 846 21.33 12.33 -34.72
N ALA A 847 20.15 12.03 -35.31
CA ALA A 847 19.89 10.73 -35.92
C ALA A 847 20.76 10.47 -37.17
N LYS A 848 21.00 11.49 -38.02
CA LYS A 848 21.93 11.42 -39.15
C LYS A 848 23.36 11.15 -38.68
N ALA A 849 23.83 11.88 -37.69
CA ALA A 849 25.19 11.75 -37.17
C ALA A 849 25.44 10.34 -36.60
N GLU A 850 24.43 9.76 -35.93
CA GLU A 850 24.53 8.40 -35.37
C GLU A 850 24.66 7.33 -36.47
N ILE A 851 23.97 7.50 -37.60
CA ILE A 851 24.12 6.58 -38.76
C ILE A 851 25.46 6.75 -39.43
N ALA A 852 25.91 8.00 -39.62
CA ALA A 852 27.21 8.28 -40.20
C ALA A 852 28.38 7.75 -39.34
N ALA A 853 28.21 7.67 -38.04
CA ALA A 853 29.19 7.13 -37.12
C ALA A 853 29.21 5.58 -37.02
N LYS A 854 28.19 4.88 -37.54
CA LYS A 854 28.19 3.40 -37.63
C LYS A 854 29.16 2.96 -38.72
N PRO A 855 30.25 2.23 -38.43
CA PRO A 855 31.14 1.70 -39.47
C PRO A 855 30.32 0.83 -40.42
N SER A 856 30.46 1.05 -41.72
CA SER A 856 29.83 0.21 -42.75
C SER A 856 30.27 -1.25 -42.54
N LYS A 857 29.33 -2.21 -42.59
CA LYS A 857 29.64 -3.65 -42.45
C LYS A 857 30.72 -4.12 -43.48
N LEU A 858 30.87 -3.42 -44.60
CA LEU A 858 31.92 -3.72 -45.58
C LEU A 858 33.34 -3.50 -45.03
N ASN A 859 33.56 -2.55 -44.11
CA ASN A 859 34.90 -2.30 -43.58
C ASN A 859 35.30 -3.26 -42.44
N MET A 860 34.37 -4.07 -41.91
CA MET A 860 34.69 -5.10 -40.93
C MET A 860 35.05 -6.44 -41.57
N GLU A 861 34.53 -6.76 -42.77
CA GLU A 861 34.90 -7.96 -43.50
C GLU A 861 36.27 -7.80 -44.17
N GLU A 862 36.64 -6.61 -44.64
CA GLU A 862 37.99 -6.33 -45.17
C GLU A 862 39.09 -6.25 -44.08
N LYS A 863 38.75 -6.10 -42.81
CA LYS A 863 39.73 -6.16 -41.71
C LYS A 863 39.86 -7.53 -41.07
N LEU A 864 39.03 -8.48 -41.45
CA LEU A 864 39.04 -9.88 -40.97
C LEU A 864 39.45 -10.86 -42.08
N ALA A 865 39.65 -10.39 -43.36
CA ALA A 865 40.32 -11.08 -44.42
C ALA A 865 41.79 -10.60 -44.53
#